data_1bddc2fe2d6d3a4e8b94af8b1eb78fc5
#
_entry.id   1bddc2fe2d6d3a4e8b94af8b1eb78fc5
#
_cell.length_a   1.000
_cell.length_b   1.000
_cell.length_c   1.000
_cell.angle_alpha   90.00
_cell.angle_beta   90.00
_cell.angle_gamma   90.00
#
_symmetry.space_group_name_H-M   'P 1'
#
loop_
_entity.id
_entity.type
_entity.pdbx_description
1 polymer ?
#
loop_
_entity_poly.entity_id
_entity_poly.type
_entity_poly.pdbx_seq_one_letter_code
_entity_poly.pdbx_strand_id
1 'polypeptide(L)'
;MSAEERAERKTQGLKDKKAALNNGELAGLEGDKDLQFLLNGGELTKVKSESWQKKRFFRLHEDCETVWHKSSRLFKKENTFSINDIDSVRHGRESEGLQKYIMDSLEECCFSIIFKGKRKNLDLVANSPEEAKQWVTGLEKIITHMDNLNSQQKSEHWIISCMRKADKNGDNMMTLSELKHFMRQINTEVDDTYAAMLFEKCDTSKSGTLEGEEIKQFYELLTSRQEINEIYGKYAQTDGLMSADDLLNFLRTEQRESVTLEDAERLIEKYEPNLTAKLNTLLTKDGFLRCLTHTEGCILNPAHKQVYQDMSRPLSHYFISSSHNTYLMEDQLKGPSSTEAYIRALLKGCRCVELDIWDGPNGEPLIYHGHTLTSKVLFRDVIKAIRDYAFKASEYPVILSLENHCSMEQQKLMAHYMVSILGSALLTQPLGNEMPTALPSPQELKGRILVKGKRLNKLDAVFNNNNVTVEADTVSEEDEAAEVKGNEQKPKSEKSKIRLAKELSDLVIYCKSVHFSTFENSKEKHSFYEMSSFKESKAKQLAENAATAFIRHNMEKLSRIYPAGSRTDSSNYNPVPMWNAGCQIVALNFQTPCKQMDVNQGRFLPNGKCGYVLKPEFMRNPDFNFDPNNLSVGPWLKKTTLHIMVISAQQLPKLNKDKPKSIVDPFVKVEIFGVPGDRASEQTHHINNNGFNPMWNKRYKFTVNVPELAIVRFLVMDYDTASANDFIGQYTLPLTSMQMGYRHVPLLTERGDVIPSAGLFVHVMLVDA
;
A
#
# COMPACT_ATOMS: atom_id res chain seq x y z
N MET A 1 -12.49 18.94 46.06
CA MET A 1 -13.15 17.70 45.59
C MET A 1 -14.00 17.17 46.74
N SER A 2 -15.31 17.13 46.52
CA SER A 2 -16.28 16.57 47.51
C SER A 2 -16.10 15.05 47.63
N ALA A 3 -16.65 14.46 48.69
CA ALA A 3 -16.66 13.01 48.87
C ALA A 3 -17.44 12.30 47.74
N GLU A 4 -18.47 12.96 47.19
CA GLU A 4 -19.25 12.51 46.03
C GLU A 4 -18.42 12.49 44.76
N GLU A 5 -17.67 13.54 44.44
CA GLU A 5 -16.75 13.57 43.28
C GLU A 5 -15.67 12.48 43.35
N ARG A 6 -15.22 12.10 44.56
CA ARG A 6 -14.28 10.99 44.74
C ARG A 6 -14.94 9.62 44.54
N ALA A 7 -16.20 9.49 44.99
CA ALA A 7 -16.98 8.25 44.80
C ALA A 7 -17.31 8.04 43.30
N GLU A 8 -17.75 9.09 42.61
CA GLU A 8 -18.02 9.05 41.15
C GLU A 8 -16.78 8.70 40.36
N ARG A 9 -15.60 9.31 40.64
CA ARG A 9 -14.34 8.93 39.96
C ARG A 9 -13.91 7.50 40.22
N LYS A 10 -14.18 6.98 41.43
CA LYS A 10 -13.86 5.59 41.77
C LYS A 10 -14.78 4.61 41.06
N THR A 11 -16.05 4.96 40.91
CA THR A 11 -17.08 4.19 40.21
C THR A 11 -16.80 4.22 38.69
N GLN A 12 -16.43 5.39 38.14
CA GLN A 12 -16.05 5.54 36.76
C GLN A 12 -14.78 4.72 36.45
N GLY A 13 -13.76 4.77 37.30
CA GLY A 13 -12.53 3.98 37.12
C GLY A 13 -12.77 2.46 37.17
N LEU A 14 -13.79 1.97 37.86
CA LEU A 14 -14.20 0.56 37.87
C LEU A 14 -14.96 0.17 36.59
N LYS A 15 -15.83 1.07 36.07
CA LYS A 15 -16.54 0.90 34.83
C LYS A 15 -15.55 0.87 33.65
N ASP A 16 -14.59 1.80 33.63
CA ASP A 16 -13.54 1.89 32.60
C ASP A 16 -12.68 0.61 32.56
N LYS A 17 -12.31 0.05 33.71
CA LYS A 17 -11.58 -1.22 33.79
C LYS A 17 -12.38 -2.41 33.26
N LYS A 18 -13.68 -2.45 33.52
CA LYS A 18 -14.55 -3.52 33.01
C LYS A 18 -14.72 -3.42 31.50
N ALA A 19 -14.83 -2.21 30.98
CA ALA A 19 -14.88 -1.94 29.55
C ALA A 19 -13.58 -2.33 28.85
N ALA A 20 -12.42 -2.02 29.46
CA ALA A 20 -11.11 -2.41 28.95
C ALA A 20 -10.92 -3.94 28.90
N LEU A 21 -11.41 -4.65 29.92
CA LEU A 21 -11.37 -6.12 29.95
C LEU A 21 -12.19 -6.71 28.81
N ASN A 22 -13.41 -6.25 28.58
CA ASN A 22 -14.26 -6.73 27.50
C ASN A 22 -13.64 -6.47 26.10
N ASN A 23 -12.93 -5.36 25.93
CA ASN A 23 -12.24 -5.07 24.68
C ASN A 23 -10.97 -5.92 24.50
N GLY A 24 -10.27 -6.19 25.60
CA GLY A 24 -9.16 -7.13 25.62
C GLY A 24 -9.60 -8.53 25.20
N GLU A 25 -10.79 -8.99 25.66
CA GLU A 25 -11.40 -10.25 25.25
C GLU A 25 -11.69 -10.28 23.74
N LEU A 26 -12.32 -9.24 23.21
CA LEU A 26 -12.61 -9.12 21.77
C LEU A 26 -11.34 -9.08 20.91
N ALA A 27 -10.28 -8.45 21.40
CA ALA A 27 -8.98 -8.45 20.77
C ALA A 27 -8.19 -9.75 21.01
N GLY A 28 -8.69 -10.72 21.79
CA GLY A 28 -7.96 -11.94 22.16
C GLY A 28 -6.75 -11.70 23.05
N LEU A 29 -6.74 -10.59 23.78
CA LEU A 29 -5.66 -10.14 24.67
C LEU A 29 -6.06 -10.20 26.15
N GLU A 30 -7.02 -11.04 26.47
CA GLU A 30 -7.49 -11.22 27.87
C GLU A 30 -6.33 -11.60 28.80
N GLY A 31 -6.18 -10.84 29.89
CA GLY A 31 -5.11 -11.07 30.86
C GLY A 31 -3.69 -10.76 30.40
N ASP A 32 -3.52 -10.16 29.22
CA ASP A 32 -2.21 -9.82 28.67
C ASP A 32 -1.51 -8.71 29.47
N LYS A 33 -0.27 -8.97 29.92
CA LYS A 33 0.51 -8.04 30.72
C LYS A 33 0.92 -6.77 29.96
N ASP A 34 1.17 -6.89 28.66
CA ASP A 34 1.58 -5.76 27.83
C ASP A 34 0.40 -4.83 27.59
N LEU A 35 -0.81 -5.39 27.41
CA LEU A 35 -2.04 -4.60 27.33
C LEU A 35 -2.30 -3.86 28.64
N GLN A 36 -2.17 -4.51 29.79
CA GLN A 36 -2.32 -3.88 31.10
C GLN A 36 -1.31 -2.75 31.32
N PHE A 37 -0.08 -2.93 30.87
CA PHE A 37 0.96 -1.91 30.90
C PHE A 37 0.54 -0.66 30.12
N LEU A 38 0.08 -0.83 28.86
CA LEU A 38 -0.37 0.28 28.03
C LEU A 38 -1.62 0.99 28.58
N LEU A 39 -2.55 0.26 29.18
CA LEU A 39 -3.75 0.81 29.85
C LEU A 39 -3.40 1.62 31.10
N ASN A 40 -2.39 1.20 31.85
CA ASN A 40 -1.87 1.96 32.99
C ASN A 40 -1.13 3.22 32.53
N GLY A 41 -0.44 3.12 31.40
CA GLY A 41 0.33 4.21 30.81
C GLY A 41 1.60 4.56 31.56
N GLY A 42 2.33 5.53 31.03
CA GLY A 42 3.58 6.00 31.60
C GLY A 42 4.01 7.38 31.11
N GLU A 43 5.00 7.95 31.76
CA GLU A 43 5.60 9.22 31.34
C GLU A 43 6.73 8.96 30.33
N LEU A 44 6.60 9.54 29.14
CA LEU A 44 7.59 9.51 28.07
C LEU A 44 8.04 10.92 27.72
N THR A 45 9.29 11.08 27.34
CA THR A 45 9.80 12.36 26.82
C THR A 45 9.55 12.43 25.31
N LYS A 46 8.67 13.33 24.90
CA LYS A 46 8.41 13.64 23.49
C LYS A 46 9.47 14.57 22.95
N VAL A 47 10.08 14.21 21.81
CA VAL A 47 11.17 14.94 21.15
C VAL A 47 10.65 15.60 19.88
N LYS A 48 10.99 16.89 19.64
CA LYS A 48 10.71 17.60 18.39
C LYS A 48 11.91 18.37 17.85
N SER A 49 12.80 18.81 18.75
CA SER A 49 14.06 19.46 18.45
C SER A 49 14.98 19.35 19.68
N GLU A 50 16.23 19.75 19.54
CA GLU A 50 17.19 19.78 20.64
C GLU A 50 16.67 20.58 21.84
N SER A 51 16.08 21.74 21.62
CA SER A 51 15.50 22.60 22.66
C SER A 51 14.07 22.26 23.05
N TRP A 52 13.41 21.35 22.33
CA TRP A 52 12.03 20.98 22.59
C TRP A 52 11.90 19.48 22.91
N GLN A 53 12.18 19.15 24.14
CA GLN A 53 12.02 17.81 24.72
C GLN A 53 11.11 17.98 25.95
N LYS A 54 9.95 17.30 25.95
CA LYS A 54 8.96 17.49 27.02
C LYS A 54 8.37 16.18 27.47
N LYS A 55 8.38 15.94 28.80
CA LYS A 55 7.68 14.83 29.41
C LYS A 55 6.18 14.95 29.20
N ARG A 56 5.55 13.84 28.85
CA ARG A 56 4.12 13.68 28.64
C ARG A 56 3.68 12.33 29.15
N PHE A 57 2.51 12.27 29.76
CA PHE A 57 1.91 11.01 30.13
C PHE A 57 1.17 10.44 28.92
N PHE A 58 1.40 9.19 28.61
CA PHE A 58 0.77 8.43 27.51
C PHE A 58 0.05 7.23 28.10
N ARG A 59 -1.11 6.91 27.58
CA ARG A 59 -1.82 5.65 27.87
C ARG A 59 -2.72 5.22 26.70
N LEU A 60 -3.00 3.93 26.65
CA LEU A 60 -4.06 3.39 25.82
C LEU A 60 -5.42 3.61 26.52
N HIS A 61 -6.44 4.01 25.74
CA HIS A 61 -7.81 4.06 26.25
C HIS A 61 -8.41 2.65 26.38
N GLU A 62 -9.52 2.59 27.10
CA GLU A 62 -10.29 1.36 27.36
C GLU A 62 -10.89 0.76 26.08
N ASP A 63 -10.98 1.53 24.99
CA ASP A 63 -11.37 1.04 23.66
C ASP A 63 -10.29 0.17 22.98
N CYS A 64 -9.11 0.05 23.57
CA CYS A 64 -7.93 -0.64 23.02
C CYS A 64 -7.52 -0.16 21.61
N GLU A 65 -8.04 0.97 21.16
CA GLU A 65 -7.80 1.55 19.85
C GLU A 65 -7.15 2.93 19.92
N THR A 66 -7.48 3.72 20.93
CA THR A 66 -7.06 5.12 21.04
C THR A 66 -5.92 5.28 22.03
N VAL A 67 -4.79 5.81 21.58
CA VAL A 67 -3.71 6.25 22.45
C VAL A 67 -3.89 7.73 22.75
N TRP A 68 -3.85 8.06 24.04
CA TRP A 68 -4.02 9.38 24.55
C TRP A 68 -2.76 9.91 25.22
N HIS A 69 -2.48 11.21 25.06
CA HIS A 69 -1.43 11.84 25.84
C HIS A 69 -1.82 13.23 26.35
N LYS A 70 -1.45 13.52 27.59
CA LYS A 70 -1.79 14.77 28.29
C LYS A 70 -1.01 15.96 27.71
N SER A 71 -1.74 17.04 27.36
CA SER A 71 -1.13 18.32 27.01
C SER A 71 -0.77 19.12 28.27
N SER A 72 0.32 19.87 28.25
CA SER A 72 0.72 20.77 29.35
C SER A 72 -0.10 22.06 29.44
N ARG A 73 -1.01 22.31 28.51
CA ARG A 73 -1.84 23.52 28.49
C ARG A 73 -3.24 23.21 29.04
N LEU A 74 -3.66 23.95 30.05
CA LEU A 74 -4.92 23.80 30.77
C LEU A 74 -6.21 23.82 29.91
N PHE A 75 -6.15 24.30 28.67
CA PHE A 75 -7.31 24.47 27.79
C PHE A 75 -7.14 23.87 26.38
N LYS A 76 -6.17 22.98 26.13
CA LYS A 76 -6.04 22.30 24.85
C LYS A 76 -6.68 20.92 24.88
N LYS A 77 -7.47 20.62 23.82
CA LYS A 77 -7.96 19.27 23.52
C LYS A 77 -6.84 18.24 23.73
N GLU A 78 -7.17 17.14 24.35
CA GLU A 78 -6.31 15.97 24.47
C GLU A 78 -5.80 15.56 23.09
N ASN A 79 -4.52 15.27 23.00
CA ASN A 79 -3.97 14.76 21.73
C ASN A 79 -4.14 13.24 21.73
N THR A 80 -4.93 12.76 20.82
CA THR A 80 -5.20 11.33 20.61
C THR A 80 -4.76 10.87 19.23
N PHE A 81 -4.51 9.58 19.10
CA PHE A 81 -4.35 8.90 17.81
C PHE A 81 -4.83 7.46 17.92
N SER A 82 -5.30 6.90 16.81
CA SER A 82 -5.72 5.51 16.74
C SER A 82 -4.53 4.58 16.51
N ILE A 83 -4.59 3.38 17.07
CA ILE A 83 -3.67 2.27 16.73
C ILE A 83 -3.73 1.99 15.22
N ASN A 84 -4.89 2.10 14.60
CA ASN A 84 -5.07 1.91 13.17
C ASN A 84 -4.34 2.95 12.29
N ASP A 85 -3.99 4.10 12.87
CA ASP A 85 -3.20 5.14 12.19
C ASP A 85 -1.68 4.86 12.23
N ILE A 86 -1.24 3.86 12.99
CA ILE A 86 0.16 3.49 13.12
C ILE A 86 0.57 2.60 11.94
N ASP A 87 1.66 2.97 11.29
CA ASP A 87 2.31 2.16 10.26
C ASP A 87 3.28 1.15 10.89
N SER A 88 4.15 1.63 11.76
CA SER A 88 5.14 0.81 12.47
C SER A 88 5.59 1.48 13.77
N VAL A 89 6.14 0.68 14.67
CA VAL A 89 6.84 1.15 15.87
C VAL A 89 8.28 0.70 15.76
N ARG A 90 9.22 1.63 15.92
CA ARG A 90 10.66 1.34 15.77
C ARG A 90 11.39 1.59 17.08
N HIS A 91 12.04 0.58 17.59
CA HIS A 91 12.91 0.68 18.77
C HIS A 91 14.26 1.29 18.40
N GLY A 92 14.85 2.05 19.30
CA GLY A 92 16.13 2.71 19.09
C GLY A 92 16.02 4.09 18.44
N ARG A 93 17.17 4.66 18.04
CA ARG A 93 17.26 5.96 17.39
C ARG A 93 17.10 5.87 15.87
N GLU A 94 16.11 5.16 15.38
CA GLU A 94 15.92 4.93 13.94
C GLU A 94 15.29 6.11 13.18
N SER A 95 14.71 7.10 13.85
CA SER A 95 14.21 8.30 13.21
C SER A 95 15.30 9.38 13.08
N GLU A 96 15.21 10.20 12.03
CA GLU A 96 16.12 11.36 11.86
C GLU A 96 16.11 12.29 13.06
N GLY A 97 14.93 12.48 13.69
CA GLY A 97 14.78 13.34 14.88
C GLY A 97 15.53 12.79 16.09
N LEU A 98 15.43 11.50 16.36
CA LEU A 98 16.14 10.87 17.47
C LEU A 98 17.64 10.83 17.20
N GLN A 99 18.06 10.49 15.99
CA GLN A 99 19.49 10.50 15.62
C GLN A 99 20.12 11.88 15.80
N LYS A 100 19.41 12.93 15.44
CA LYS A 100 19.90 14.31 15.49
C LYS A 100 19.87 14.94 16.88
N TYR A 101 18.88 14.62 17.71
CA TYR A 101 18.60 15.38 18.94
C TYR A 101 18.85 14.59 20.23
N ILE A 102 19.09 13.28 20.16
CA ILE A 102 19.30 12.42 21.33
C ILE A 102 20.66 11.75 21.26
N MET A 103 21.35 11.70 22.39
CA MET A 103 22.69 11.08 22.50
C MET A 103 22.63 9.56 22.32
N ASP A 104 23.70 8.98 21.76
CA ASP A 104 23.85 7.55 21.52
C ASP A 104 23.66 6.71 22.79
N SER A 105 24.08 7.25 23.95
CA SER A 105 23.92 6.59 25.25
C SER A 105 22.48 6.29 25.67
N LEU A 106 21.50 6.95 25.03
CA LEU A 106 20.08 6.76 25.30
C LEU A 106 19.37 5.93 24.20
N GLU A 107 20.11 5.33 23.29
CA GLU A 107 19.55 4.57 22.15
C GLU A 107 18.53 3.53 22.58
N GLU A 108 18.85 2.71 23.58
CA GLU A 108 17.97 1.66 24.10
C GLU A 108 16.68 2.19 24.77
N CYS A 109 16.67 3.47 25.18
CA CYS A 109 15.48 4.12 25.74
C CYS A 109 14.60 4.77 24.69
N CYS A 110 15.05 4.82 23.44
CA CYS A 110 14.37 5.51 22.34
C CYS A 110 13.43 4.59 21.58
N PHE A 111 12.35 5.17 21.08
CA PHE A 111 11.51 4.55 20.07
C PHE A 111 10.69 5.60 19.30
N SER A 112 10.24 5.25 18.11
CA SER A 112 9.44 6.11 17.26
C SER A 112 8.15 5.41 16.84
N ILE A 113 7.04 6.14 16.91
CA ILE A 113 5.76 5.73 16.32
C ILE A 113 5.64 6.38 14.95
N ILE A 114 5.63 5.57 13.92
CA ILE A 114 5.50 5.99 12.52
C ILE A 114 4.03 5.91 12.14
N PHE A 115 3.48 6.98 11.59
CA PHE A 115 2.08 7.04 11.21
C PHE A 115 1.88 6.85 9.71
N LYS A 116 0.77 6.23 9.37
CA LYS A 116 0.23 6.24 8.01
C LYS A 116 -0.09 7.68 7.57
N GLY A 117 0.00 7.94 6.28
CA GLY A 117 -0.38 9.24 5.73
C GLY A 117 0.65 10.36 5.97
N LYS A 118 0.15 11.60 6.16
CA LYS A 118 0.98 12.82 6.28
C LYS A 118 1.37 13.17 7.72
N ARG A 119 0.92 12.42 8.70
CA ARG A 119 1.21 12.70 10.11
C ARG A 119 2.71 12.49 10.37
N LYS A 120 3.35 13.47 11.02
CA LYS A 120 4.76 13.35 11.42
C LYS A 120 4.95 12.28 12.46
N ASN A 121 6.09 11.61 12.41
CA ASN A 121 6.49 10.62 13.40
C ASN A 121 6.44 11.20 14.82
N LEU A 122 6.18 10.33 15.77
CA LEU A 122 6.20 10.65 17.19
C LEU A 122 7.44 10.00 17.82
N ASP A 123 8.45 10.84 18.05
CA ASP A 123 9.72 10.44 18.64
C ASP A 123 9.66 10.52 20.16
N LEU A 124 9.98 9.42 20.82
CA LEU A 124 9.81 9.22 22.26
C LEU A 124 11.06 8.65 22.91
N VAL A 125 11.32 9.07 24.16
CA VAL A 125 12.36 8.51 25.03
C VAL A 125 11.70 8.08 26.34
N ALA A 126 11.84 6.81 26.68
CA ALA A 126 11.37 6.22 27.93
C ALA A 126 12.37 6.49 29.08
N ASN A 127 11.96 6.20 30.30
CA ASN A 127 12.82 6.41 31.47
C ASN A 127 13.86 5.27 31.65
N SER A 128 13.63 4.11 31.02
CA SER A 128 14.55 2.99 30.98
C SER A 128 14.44 2.20 29.68
N PRO A 129 15.47 1.38 29.32
CA PRO A 129 15.41 0.47 28.18
C PRO A 129 14.24 -0.52 28.27
N GLU A 130 13.95 -1.04 29.47
CA GLU A 130 12.87 -2.00 29.71
C GLU A 130 11.51 -1.36 29.43
N GLU A 131 11.31 -0.10 29.87
CA GLU A 131 10.09 0.65 29.61
C GLU A 131 9.91 0.91 28.11
N ALA A 132 10.96 1.31 27.39
CA ALA A 132 10.94 1.48 25.93
C ALA A 132 10.51 0.19 25.23
N LYS A 133 11.12 -0.93 25.61
CA LYS A 133 10.81 -2.25 25.06
C LYS A 133 9.36 -2.66 25.34
N GLN A 134 8.84 -2.40 26.53
CA GLN A 134 7.43 -2.69 26.87
C GLN A 134 6.47 -1.87 26.02
N TRP A 135 6.74 -0.57 25.80
CA TRP A 135 5.94 0.26 24.91
C TRP A 135 5.93 -0.28 23.49
N VAL A 136 7.10 -0.60 22.94
CA VAL A 136 7.24 -1.13 21.57
C VAL A 136 6.51 -2.46 21.44
N THR A 137 6.82 -3.42 22.30
CA THR A 137 6.22 -4.77 22.26
C THR A 137 4.71 -4.71 22.45
N GLY A 138 4.22 -3.89 23.39
CA GLY A 138 2.79 -3.76 23.64
C GLY A 138 2.04 -3.15 22.45
N LEU A 139 2.58 -2.10 21.84
CA LEU A 139 1.98 -1.48 20.64
C LEU A 139 2.02 -2.42 19.43
N GLU A 140 3.17 -3.06 19.16
CA GLU A 140 3.30 -4.02 18.06
C GLU A 140 2.35 -5.21 18.23
N LYS A 141 2.17 -5.68 19.46
CA LYS A 141 1.26 -6.78 19.78
C LYS A 141 -0.19 -6.43 19.48
N ILE A 142 -0.65 -5.22 19.85
CA ILE A 142 -2.00 -4.75 19.54
C ILE A 142 -2.16 -4.57 18.02
N ILE A 143 -1.20 -3.94 17.35
CA ILE A 143 -1.22 -3.74 15.89
C ILE A 143 -1.33 -5.11 15.19
N THR A 144 -0.47 -6.06 15.54
CA THR A 144 -0.47 -7.41 14.97
C THR A 144 -1.80 -8.13 15.23
N HIS A 145 -2.33 -7.99 16.44
CA HIS A 145 -3.62 -8.58 16.80
C HIS A 145 -4.77 -8.00 16.00
N MET A 146 -4.81 -6.66 15.87
CA MET A 146 -5.81 -5.96 15.06
C MET A 146 -5.72 -6.34 13.58
N ASP A 147 -4.52 -6.50 13.06
CA ASP A 147 -4.30 -6.94 11.68
C ASP A 147 -4.75 -8.39 11.43
N ASN A 148 -4.58 -9.25 12.41
CA ASN A 148 -4.98 -10.67 12.37
C ASN A 148 -6.47 -10.91 12.61
N LEU A 149 -7.21 -9.94 13.12
CA LEU A 149 -8.67 -10.06 13.24
C LEU A 149 -9.29 -10.29 11.85
N ASN A 150 -10.24 -11.18 11.78
CA ASN A 150 -11.02 -11.35 10.56
C ASN A 150 -11.93 -10.14 10.31
N SER A 151 -12.45 -10.01 9.11
CA SER A 151 -13.26 -8.86 8.71
C SER A 151 -14.47 -8.63 9.62
N GLN A 152 -15.10 -9.69 10.12
CA GLN A 152 -16.23 -9.59 11.04
C GLN A 152 -15.79 -9.07 12.41
N GLN A 153 -14.72 -9.60 12.97
CA GLN A 153 -14.17 -9.13 14.25
C GLN A 153 -13.73 -7.66 14.18
N LYS A 154 -13.11 -7.23 13.07
CA LYS A 154 -12.80 -5.82 12.81
C LYS A 154 -14.06 -4.96 12.76
N SER A 155 -15.11 -5.46 12.12
CA SER A 155 -16.42 -4.82 12.04
C SER A 155 -17.04 -4.65 13.42
N GLU A 156 -17.09 -5.71 14.21
CA GLU A 156 -17.63 -5.72 15.59
C GLU A 156 -16.86 -4.76 16.49
N HIS A 157 -15.54 -4.82 16.46
CA HIS A 157 -14.70 -3.91 17.25
C HIS A 157 -14.95 -2.44 16.91
N TRP A 158 -15.03 -2.11 15.61
CA TRP A 158 -15.31 -0.76 15.16
C TRP A 158 -16.70 -0.27 15.61
N ILE A 159 -17.74 -1.10 15.50
CA ILE A 159 -19.11 -0.76 15.89
C ILE A 159 -19.19 -0.53 17.41
N ILE A 160 -18.58 -1.41 18.20
CA ILE A 160 -18.52 -1.25 19.67
C ILE A 160 -17.79 0.03 20.06
N SER A 161 -16.69 0.36 19.37
CA SER A 161 -15.99 1.63 19.56
C SER A 161 -16.89 2.84 19.25
N CYS A 162 -17.68 2.77 18.19
CA CYS A 162 -18.65 3.82 17.84
C CYS A 162 -19.80 3.93 18.87
N MET A 163 -20.31 2.80 19.37
CA MET A 163 -21.35 2.78 20.42
C MET A 163 -20.87 3.47 21.69
N ARG A 164 -19.64 3.21 22.12
CA ARG A 164 -19.05 3.86 23.30
C ARG A 164 -18.85 5.37 23.13
N LYS A 165 -18.45 5.80 21.93
CA LYS A 165 -18.35 7.23 21.60
C LYS A 165 -19.71 7.93 21.60
N ALA A 166 -20.78 7.19 21.37
CA ALA A 166 -22.15 7.69 21.40
C ALA A 166 -22.76 7.72 22.80
N ASP A 167 -22.33 6.83 23.69
CA ASP A 167 -22.71 6.79 25.10
C ASP A 167 -22.02 7.94 25.85
N LYS A 168 -22.75 9.06 25.99
CA LYS A 168 -22.20 10.30 26.56
C LYS A 168 -22.15 10.29 28.10
N ASN A 169 -23.02 9.54 28.74
CA ASN A 169 -23.12 9.48 30.18
C ASN A 169 -22.34 8.29 30.80
N GLY A 170 -21.88 7.36 29.94
CA GLY A 170 -21.06 6.22 30.34
C GLY A 170 -21.81 5.19 31.17
N ASP A 171 -23.12 5.09 31.01
CA ASP A 171 -23.96 4.15 31.79
C ASP A 171 -24.11 2.78 31.11
N ASN A 172 -23.55 2.60 29.88
CA ASN A 172 -23.69 1.42 29.05
C ASN A 172 -25.13 1.10 28.65
N MET A 173 -26.02 2.09 28.69
CA MET A 173 -27.36 2.03 28.14
C MET A 173 -27.46 2.97 26.96
N MET A 174 -28.43 2.72 26.08
CA MET A 174 -28.60 3.54 24.89
C MET A 174 -30.03 4.10 24.82
N THR A 175 -30.15 5.42 24.97
CA THR A 175 -31.40 6.14 24.73
C THR A 175 -31.65 6.32 23.25
N LEU A 176 -32.89 6.66 22.82
CA LEU A 176 -33.20 6.98 21.41
C LEU A 176 -32.33 8.15 20.90
N SER A 177 -31.98 9.12 21.72
CA SER A 177 -31.10 10.23 21.33
C SER A 177 -29.68 9.77 21.09
N GLU A 178 -29.16 8.88 21.90
CA GLU A 178 -27.83 8.28 21.76
C GLU A 178 -27.78 7.32 20.56
N LEU A 179 -28.87 6.57 20.30
CA LEU A 179 -29.00 5.75 19.08
C LEU A 179 -28.90 6.63 17.82
N LYS A 180 -29.60 7.74 17.74
CA LYS A 180 -29.48 8.68 16.62
C LYS A 180 -28.07 9.25 16.49
N HIS A 181 -27.43 9.54 17.61
CA HIS A 181 -26.05 10.00 17.60
C HIS A 181 -25.09 8.90 17.11
N PHE A 182 -25.27 7.68 17.58
CA PHE A 182 -24.54 6.50 17.14
C PHE A 182 -24.69 6.26 15.63
N MET A 183 -25.92 6.34 15.08
CA MET A 183 -26.14 6.15 13.63
C MET A 183 -25.33 7.16 12.82
N ARG A 184 -25.23 8.41 13.26
CA ARG A 184 -24.34 9.41 12.62
C ARG A 184 -22.86 9.11 12.78
N GLN A 185 -22.46 8.51 13.90
CA GLN A 185 -21.07 8.08 14.13
C GLN A 185 -20.66 6.99 13.14
N ILE A 186 -21.53 6.04 12.86
CA ILE A 186 -21.31 4.98 11.87
C ILE A 186 -21.55 5.42 10.41
N ASN A 187 -21.66 6.73 10.17
CA ASN A 187 -21.79 7.31 8.85
C ASN A 187 -23.12 6.99 8.12
N THR A 188 -24.22 6.98 8.89
CA THR A 188 -25.56 6.85 8.31
C THR A 188 -26.53 7.83 8.98
N GLU A 189 -27.47 8.35 8.22
CA GLU A 189 -28.58 9.15 8.73
C GLU A 189 -29.89 8.45 8.40
N VAL A 190 -30.67 8.24 9.42
CA VAL A 190 -32.03 7.67 9.33
C VAL A 190 -33.05 8.72 9.74
N ASP A 191 -34.24 8.68 9.16
CA ASP A 191 -35.33 9.55 9.60
C ASP A 191 -35.76 9.19 11.02
N ASP A 192 -36.37 10.18 11.69
CA ASP A 192 -36.77 10.06 13.08
C ASP A 192 -37.80 8.95 13.34
N THR A 193 -38.65 8.69 12.35
CA THR A 193 -39.68 7.65 12.42
C THR A 193 -39.06 6.27 12.37
N TYR A 194 -38.09 6.06 11.47
CA TYR A 194 -37.39 4.78 11.36
C TYR A 194 -36.51 4.53 12.59
N ALA A 195 -35.81 5.55 13.09
CA ALA A 195 -35.01 5.43 14.31
C ALA A 195 -35.87 5.04 15.51
N ALA A 196 -37.05 5.68 15.66
CA ALA A 196 -38.00 5.34 16.73
C ALA A 196 -38.53 3.91 16.60
N MET A 197 -38.91 3.49 15.38
CA MET A 197 -39.38 2.13 15.11
C MET A 197 -38.30 1.07 15.41
N LEU A 198 -37.05 1.33 15.01
CA LEU A 198 -35.93 0.43 15.29
C LEU A 198 -35.66 0.33 16.80
N PHE A 199 -35.70 1.45 17.49
CA PHE A 199 -35.54 1.51 18.93
C PHE A 199 -36.66 0.71 19.65
N GLU A 200 -37.94 0.98 19.33
CA GLU A 200 -39.09 0.31 19.89
C GLU A 200 -39.08 -1.21 19.68
N LYS A 201 -38.60 -1.64 18.50
CA LYS A 201 -38.45 -3.06 18.19
C LYS A 201 -37.42 -3.75 19.07
N CYS A 202 -36.38 -3.04 19.51
CA CYS A 202 -35.31 -3.60 20.35
C CYS A 202 -35.58 -3.41 21.84
N ASP A 203 -36.26 -2.35 22.26
CA ASP A 203 -36.68 -2.09 23.67
C ASP A 203 -37.81 -3.02 24.10
N THR A 204 -37.45 -4.29 24.28
CA THR A 204 -38.40 -5.36 24.65
C THR A 204 -38.85 -5.23 26.11
N SER A 205 -38.01 -4.67 26.96
CA SER A 205 -38.31 -4.39 28.39
C SER A 205 -39.20 -3.18 28.57
N LYS A 206 -39.34 -2.31 27.56
CA LYS A 206 -40.02 -1.02 27.58
C LYS A 206 -39.46 -0.07 28.65
N SER A 207 -38.16 -0.13 28.88
CA SER A 207 -37.46 0.71 29.84
C SER A 207 -37.21 2.14 29.31
N GLY A 208 -37.29 2.34 28.00
CA GLY A 208 -36.92 3.58 27.33
C GLY A 208 -35.42 3.72 27.07
N THR A 209 -34.68 2.64 27.36
CA THR A 209 -33.23 2.50 27.07
C THR A 209 -32.95 1.10 26.57
N LEU A 210 -32.00 0.94 25.66
CA LEU A 210 -31.49 -0.38 25.23
C LEU A 210 -30.35 -0.80 26.16
N GLU A 211 -30.41 -2.01 26.72
CA GLU A 211 -29.36 -2.57 27.57
C GLU A 211 -29.18 -4.09 27.36
N GLY A 212 -27.99 -4.58 27.65
CA GLY A 212 -27.69 -6.01 27.62
C GLY A 212 -28.07 -6.69 26.31
N GLU A 213 -29.00 -7.66 26.35
CA GLU A 213 -29.45 -8.43 25.18
C GLU A 213 -30.19 -7.57 24.14
N GLU A 214 -30.80 -6.46 24.54
CA GLU A 214 -31.48 -5.53 23.64
C GLU A 214 -30.46 -4.79 22.73
N ILE A 215 -29.31 -4.39 23.28
CA ILE A 215 -28.19 -3.84 22.51
C ILE A 215 -27.65 -4.88 21.53
N LYS A 216 -27.56 -6.15 21.94
CA LYS A 216 -27.13 -7.24 21.08
C LYS A 216 -28.11 -7.47 19.93
N GLN A 217 -29.41 -7.48 20.22
CA GLN A 217 -30.44 -7.59 19.20
C GLN A 217 -30.41 -6.40 18.21
N PHE A 218 -30.21 -5.20 18.73
CA PHE A 218 -30.00 -4.01 17.88
C PHE A 218 -28.79 -4.17 16.97
N TYR A 219 -27.67 -4.64 17.52
CA TYR A 219 -26.46 -4.92 16.76
C TYR A 219 -26.69 -5.95 15.64
N GLU A 220 -27.36 -7.06 15.95
CA GLU A 220 -27.69 -8.12 14.96
C GLU A 220 -28.57 -7.59 13.83
N LEU A 221 -29.57 -6.73 14.14
CA LEU A 221 -30.40 -6.10 13.14
C LEU A 221 -29.61 -5.11 12.26
N LEU A 222 -28.72 -4.34 12.86
CA LEU A 222 -27.91 -3.34 12.17
C LEU A 222 -26.91 -3.98 11.21
N THR A 223 -26.29 -5.08 11.63
CA THR A 223 -25.24 -5.77 10.87
C THR A 223 -25.75 -6.87 9.95
N SER A 224 -27.06 -7.11 9.96
CA SER A 224 -27.66 -8.11 9.07
C SER A 224 -27.41 -7.79 7.59
N ARG A 225 -26.86 -8.75 6.88
CA ARG A 225 -26.54 -8.68 5.45
C ARG A 225 -27.59 -9.45 4.66
N GLN A 226 -28.69 -8.77 4.34
CA GLN A 226 -29.82 -9.42 3.67
C GLN A 226 -29.43 -10.05 2.34
N GLU A 227 -28.57 -9.38 1.56
CA GLU A 227 -28.06 -9.87 0.29
C GLU A 227 -27.28 -11.19 0.42
N ILE A 228 -26.57 -11.38 1.53
CA ILE A 228 -25.86 -12.62 1.83
C ILE A 228 -26.83 -13.67 2.37
N ASN A 229 -27.78 -13.27 3.21
CA ASN A 229 -28.81 -14.19 3.73
C ASN A 229 -29.67 -14.79 2.63
N GLU A 230 -29.99 -14.03 1.58
CA GLU A 230 -30.72 -14.52 0.41
C GLU A 230 -29.92 -15.57 -0.37
N ILE A 231 -28.62 -15.33 -0.57
CA ILE A 231 -27.70 -16.30 -1.19
C ILE A 231 -27.62 -17.57 -0.35
N TYR A 232 -27.43 -17.42 0.97
CA TYR A 232 -27.39 -18.55 1.89
C TYR A 232 -28.66 -19.39 1.82
N GLY A 233 -29.85 -18.76 1.90
CA GLY A 233 -31.15 -19.42 1.84
C GLY A 233 -31.39 -20.21 0.55
N LYS A 234 -30.81 -19.78 -0.56
CA LYS A 234 -30.88 -20.48 -1.85
C LYS A 234 -30.14 -21.82 -1.83
N TYR A 235 -29.07 -21.94 -1.06
CA TYR A 235 -28.20 -23.13 -1.05
C TYR A 235 -28.31 -23.95 0.21
N ALA A 236 -28.79 -23.43 1.33
CA ALA A 236 -28.95 -24.13 2.60
C ALA A 236 -30.18 -25.07 2.54
N GLN A 237 -29.94 -26.33 2.14
CA GLN A 237 -31.00 -27.33 1.91
C GLN A 237 -31.15 -28.32 3.09
N THR A 238 -30.24 -28.29 4.06
CA THR A 238 -30.20 -29.26 5.17
C THR A 238 -30.79 -28.65 6.45
N ASP A 239 -32.10 -28.72 6.64
CA ASP A 239 -32.84 -28.16 7.79
C ASP A 239 -32.57 -26.67 8.03
N GLY A 240 -32.43 -25.91 6.94
CA GLY A 240 -32.12 -24.47 6.99
C GLY A 240 -30.65 -24.14 7.26
N LEU A 241 -29.78 -25.16 7.33
CA LEU A 241 -28.34 -25.06 7.40
C LEU A 241 -27.70 -25.52 6.09
N MET A 242 -26.46 -25.16 5.87
CA MET A 242 -25.69 -25.53 4.67
C MET A 242 -24.76 -26.69 5.00
N SER A 243 -24.94 -27.84 4.35
CA SER A 243 -24.02 -28.98 4.44
C SER A 243 -22.74 -28.73 3.63
N ALA A 244 -21.74 -29.60 3.76
CA ALA A 244 -20.56 -29.58 2.92
C ALA A 244 -20.88 -29.73 1.43
N ASP A 245 -21.86 -30.57 1.09
CA ASP A 245 -22.34 -30.72 -0.30
C ASP A 245 -23.06 -29.46 -0.80
N ASP A 246 -23.87 -28.82 0.05
CA ASP A 246 -24.50 -27.53 -0.28
C ASP A 246 -23.47 -26.44 -0.53
N LEU A 247 -22.44 -26.33 0.33
CA LEU A 247 -21.33 -25.40 0.17
C LEU A 247 -20.52 -25.71 -1.10
N LEU A 248 -20.23 -26.98 -1.37
CA LEU A 248 -19.56 -27.42 -2.59
C LEU A 248 -20.34 -27.00 -3.84
N ASN A 249 -21.65 -27.19 -3.82
CA ASN A 249 -22.53 -26.76 -4.92
C ASN A 249 -22.44 -25.24 -5.13
N PHE A 250 -22.52 -24.44 -4.06
CA PHE A 250 -22.32 -22.99 -4.13
C PHE A 250 -20.96 -22.61 -4.73
N LEU A 251 -19.87 -23.20 -4.22
CA LEU A 251 -18.51 -22.90 -4.67
C LEU A 251 -18.31 -23.22 -6.16
N ARG A 252 -18.88 -24.33 -6.65
CA ARG A 252 -18.78 -24.73 -8.05
C ARG A 252 -19.67 -23.93 -8.98
N THR A 253 -20.93 -23.68 -8.58
CA THR A 253 -21.92 -23.05 -9.45
C THR A 253 -21.87 -21.53 -9.48
N GLU A 254 -21.74 -20.88 -8.32
CA GLU A 254 -21.70 -19.42 -8.22
C GLU A 254 -20.27 -18.88 -8.25
N GLN A 255 -19.38 -19.46 -7.43
CA GLN A 255 -17.99 -18.98 -7.31
C GLN A 255 -17.10 -19.49 -8.45
N ARG A 256 -17.55 -20.48 -9.22
CA ARG A 256 -16.80 -21.09 -10.33
C ARG A 256 -15.42 -21.62 -9.91
N GLU A 257 -15.33 -22.13 -8.70
CA GLU A 257 -14.11 -22.70 -8.15
C GLU A 257 -14.00 -24.19 -8.45
N SER A 258 -12.79 -24.64 -8.80
CA SER A 258 -12.46 -26.07 -8.97
C SER A 258 -12.03 -26.65 -7.64
N VAL A 259 -13.01 -26.97 -6.79
CA VAL A 259 -12.81 -27.47 -5.43
C VAL A 259 -13.44 -28.82 -5.22
N THR A 260 -12.96 -29.54 -4.21
CA THR A 260 -13.46 -30.87 -3.78
C THR A 260 -14.36 -30.75 -2.55
N LEU A 261 -15.03 -31.87 -2.20
CA LEU A 261 -15.82 -31.93 -0.96
C LEU A 261 -14.94 -31.67 0.28
N GLU A 262 -13.74 -32.22 0.29
CA GLU A 262 -12.77 -32.04 1.37
C GLU A 262 -12.38 -30.54 1.53
N ASP A 263 -12.31 -29.78 0.44
CA ASP A 263 -12.10 -28.33 0.50
C ASP A 263 -13.28 -27.64 1.18
N ALA A 264 -14.51 -28.01 0.86
CA ALA A 264 -15.72 -27.48 1.51
C ALA A 264 -15.77 -27.81 3.01
N GLU A 265 -15.43 -29.05 3.39
CA GLU A 265 -15.33 -29.47 4.79
C GLU A 265 -14.28 -28.65 5.56
N ARG A 266 -13.11 -28.40 4.96
CA ARG A 266 -12.06 -27.54 5.55
C ARG A 266 -12.52 -26.11 5.74
N LEU A 267 -13.31 -25.55 4.82
CA LEU A 267 -13.86 -24.21 4.97
C LEU A 267 -14.88 -24.15 6.12
N ILE A 268 -15.73 -25.18 6.29
CA ILE A 268 -16.64 -25.26 7.43
C ILE A 268 -15.84 -25.33 8.74
N GLU A 269 -14.84 -26.20 8.81
CA GLU A 269 -13.97 -26.34 9.98
C GLU A 269 -13.30 -25.00 10.33
N LYS A 270 -12.88 -24.23 9.32
CA LYS A 270 -12.19 -22.96 9.49
C LYS A 270 -13.10 -21.81 9.93
N TYR A 271 -14.30 -21.72 9.34
CA TYR A 271 -15.13 -20.52 9.45
C TYR A 271 -16.38 -20.66 10.31
N GLU A 272 -16.83 -21.89 10.62
CA GLU A 272 -18.02 -22.06 11.44
C GLU A 272 -17.77 -21.73 12.91
N PRO A 273 -18.45 -20.70 13.47
CA PRO A 273 -18.29 -20.33 14.88
C PRO A 273 -19.08 -21.21 15.84
N ASN A 274 -20.17 -21.82 15.38
CA ASN A 274 -21.03 -22.66 16.24
C ASN A 274 -20.45 -24.08 16.35
N LEU A 275 -20.05 -24.47 17.54
CA LEU A 275 -19.40 -25.74 17.80
C LEU A 275 -20.30 -26.96 17.41
N THR A 276 -21.61 -26.89 17.67
CA THR A 276 -22.54 -27.98 17.32
C THR A 276 -22.67 -28.11 15.80
N ALA A 277 -22.83 -27.01 15.08
CA ALA A 277 -22.89 -27.04 13.63
C ALA A 277 -21.57 -27.56 13.05
N LYS A 278 -20.45 -27.08 13.54
CA LYS A 278 -19.10 -27.47 13.15
C LYS A 278 -18.84 -28.94 13.32
N LEU A 279 -19.22 -29.54 14.49
CA LEU A 279 -19.11 -30.99 14.75
C LEU A 279 -19.95 -31.85 13.81
N ASN A 280 -21.04 -31.30 13.29
CA ASN A 280 -21.91 -31.96 12.32
C ASN A 280 -21.57 -31.63 10.86
N THR A 281 -20.45 -30.91 10.62
CA THR A 281 -20.02 -30.46 9.29
C THR A 281 -21.10 -29.62 8.59
N LEU A 282 -21.75 -28.74 9.35
CA LEU A 282 -22.77 -27.82 8.89
C LEU A 282 -22.27 -26.39 9.02
N LEU A 283 -22.68 -25.53 8.11
CA LEU A 283 -22.33 -24.11 8.09
C LEU A 283 -23.57 -23.24 8.37
N THR A 284 -23.47 -22.41 9.37
CA THR A 284 -24.51 -21.41 9.71
C THR A 284 -24.39 -20.18 8.80
N LYS A 285 -25.37 -19.26 8.88
CA LYS A 285 -25.30 -17.94 8.22
C LYS A 285 -24.06 -17.16 8.61
N ASP A 286 -23.68 -17.22 9.89
CA ASP A 286 -22.48 -16.54 10.39
C ASP A 286 -21.21 -17.16 9.83
N GLY A 287 -21.13 -18.48 9.77
CA GLY A 287 -20.01 -19.19 9.14
C GLY A 287 -19.90 -18.85 7.65
N PHE A 288 -21.03 -18.80 6.95
CA PHE A 288 -21.09 -18.43 5.54
C PHE A 288 -20.67 -16.98 5.30
N LEU A 289 -21.13 -16.04 6.12
CA LEU A 289 -20.70 -14.65 6.09
C LEU A 289 -19.18 -14.51 6.29
N ARG A 290 -18.63 -15.24 7.27
CA ARG A 290 -17.17 -15.27 7.51
C ARG A 290 -16.42 -15.81 6.31
N CYS A 291 -16.89 -16.87 5.69
CA CYS A 291 -16.30 -17.44 4.49
C CYS A 291 -16.27 -16.44 3.33
N LEU A 292 -17.36 -15.71 3.08
CA LEU A 292 -17.44 -14.72 2.01
C LEU A 292 -16.64 -13.44 2.28
N THR A 293 -16.40 -13.07 3.53
CA THR A 293 -15.72 -11.83 3.90
C THR A 293 -14.25 -12.01 4.28
N HIS A 294 -13.76 -13.23 4.24
CA HIS A 294 -12.36 -13.57 4.53
C HIS A 294 -11.52 -13.75 3.26
N THR A 295 -10.32 -14.30 3.42
CA THR A 295 -9.31 -14.46 2.36
C THR A 295 -9.85 -15.19 1.13
N GLU A 296 -10.56 -16.28 1.33
CA GLU A 296 -11.11 -17.11 0.25
C GLU A 296 -12.26 -16.43 -0.48
N GLY A 297 -13.05 -15.62 0.22
CA GLY A 297 -14.11 -14.80 -0.37
C GLY A 297 -13.63 -13.49 -1.03
N CYS A 298 -12.35 -13.15 -0.91
CA CYS A 298 -11.79 -11.94 -1.50
C CYS A 298 -11.77 -12.02 -3.03
N ILE A 299 -11.92 -10.86 -3.69
CA ILE A 299 -11.86 -10.76 -5.16
C ILE A 299 -10.49 -11.16 -5.72
N LEU A 300 -9.41 -10.92 -4.97
CA LEU A 300 -8.07 -11.33 -5.34
C LEU A 300 -7.89 -12.82 -5.13
N ASN A 301 -7.45 -13.53 -6.16
CA ASN A 301 -7.11 -14.96 -6.05
C ASN A 301 -6.09 -15.19 -4.91
N PRO A 302 -6.41 -16.01 -3.91
CA PRO A 302 -5.52 -16.27 -2.78
C PRO A 302 -4.14 -16.80 -3.17
N ALA A 303 -4.02 -17.57 -4.24
CA ALA A 303 -2.76 -18.06 -4.78
C ALA A 303 -1.84 -16.92 -5.25
N HIS A 304 -2.41 -15.80 -5.67
CA HIS A 304 -1.65 -14.63 -6.13
C HIS A 304 -1.13 -13.73 -4.99
N LYS A 305 -1.53 -14.00 -3.76
CA LYS A 305 -0.97 -13.33 -2.56
C LYS A 305 0.45 -13.80 -2.23
N GLN A 306 0.91 -14.86 -2.86
CA GLN A 306 2.26 -15.38 -2.75
C GLN A 306 2.99 -15.26 -4.09
N VAL A 307 4.30 -15.42 -4.09
CA VAL A 307 5.08 -15.51 -5.32
C VAL A 307 4.71 -16.81 -6.01
N TYR A 308 4.05 -16.72 -7.16
CA TYR A 308 3.57 -17.87 -7.94
C TYR A 308 4.07 -17.86 -9.39
N GLN A 309 4.57 -16.72 -9.86
CA GLN A 309 5.09 -16.60 -11.22
C GLN A 309 6.50 -17.20 -11.34
N ASP A 310 6.88 -17.58 -12.55
CA ASP A 310 8.25 -17.99 -12.86
C ASP A 310 9.19 -16.79 -12.66
N MET A 311 10.11 -16.89 -11.72
CA MET A 311 11.09 -15.85 -11.37
C MET A 311 12.48 -16.14 -11.95
N SER A 312 12.60 -17.15 -12.81
CA SER A 312 13.86 -17.60 -13.43
C SER A 312 14.12 -17.01 -14.83
N ARG A 313 13.23 -16.12 -15.31
CA ARG A 313 13.40 -15.43 -16.59
C ARG A 313 14.34 -14.23 -16.44
N PRO A 314 14.96 -13.74 -17.53
CA PRO A 314 15.77 -12.51 -17.48
C PRO A 314 15.02 -11.32 -16.88
N LEU A 315 15.71 -10.41 -16.20
CA LEU A 315 15.12 -9.19 -15.62
C LEU A 315 14.27 -8.40 -16.62
N SER A 316 14.66 -8.40 -17.90
CA SER A 316 13.91 -7.70 -18.96
C SER A 316 12.50 -8.26 -19.22
N HIS A 317 12.21 -9.47 -18.73
CA HIS A 317 10.90 -10.12 -18.90
C HIS A 317 9.87 -9.73 -17.82
N TYR A 318 10.19 -8.80 -16.92
CA TYR A 318 9.30 -8.37 -15.82
C TYR A 318 8.97 -6.89 -15.89
N PHE A 319 7.78 -6.53 -15.45
CA PHE A 319 7.51 -5.19 -14.94
C PHE A 319 8.14 -5.09 -13.57
N ILE A 320 8.75 -3.94 -13.27
CA ILE A 320 9.51 -3.71 -12.03
C ILE A 320 8.99 -2.45 -11.35
N SER A 321 8.48 -2.59 -10.14
CA SER A 321 7.97 -1.45 -9.36
C SER A 321 9.08 -0.44 -9.10
N SER A 322 8.87 0.81 -9.52
CA SER A 322 9.94 1.81 -9.59
C SER A 322 9.48 3.17 -9.08
N SER A 323 10.35 3.85 -8.34
CA SER A 323 10.13 5.17 -7.76
C SER A 323 11.05 6.22 -8.39
N HIS A 324 10.47 7.37 -8.71
CA HIS A 324 11.16 8.56 -9.21
C HIS A 324 11.50 9.49 -8.03
N ASN A 325 12.70 10.08 -8.03
CA ASN A 325 13.16 11.03 -7.00
C ASN A 325 12.74 10.60 -5.60
N THR A 326 13.11 9.38 -5.24
CA THR A 326 12.58 8.62 -4.10
C THR A 326 12.75 9.33 -2.76
N TYR A 327 13.78 10.17 -2.63
CA TYR A 327 14.10 10.94 -1.42
C TYR A 327 13.06 12.02 -1.07
N LEU A 328 12.21 12.45 -2.03
CA LEU A 328 11.24 13.52 -1.83
C LEU A 328 10.00 13.04 -1.07
N MET A 329 9.61 13.82 -0.07
CA MET A 329 8.40 13.60 0.72
C MET A 329 7.19 14.36 0.17
N GLU A 330 7.40 15.42 -0.60
CA GLU A 330 6.39 16.36 -1.11
C GLU A 330 6.68 16.74 -2.58
N ASP A 331 6.64 18.04 -2.90
CA ASP A 331 6.86 18.53 -4.26
C ASP A 331 8.33 18.51 -4.71
N GLN A 332 8.57 18.81 -6.00
CA GLN A 332 9.91 18.76 -6.62
C GLN A 332 10.76 20.01 -6.34
N LEU A 333 10.17 21.11 -5.87
CA LEU A 333 10.83 22.42 -5.78
C LEU A 333 11.27 22.77 -4.36
N LYS A 334 10.49 22.37 -3.38
CA LYS A 334 10.70 22.68 -1.95
C LYS A 334 10.10 21.57 -1.10
N GLY A 335 10.50 21.52 0.13
CA GLY A 335 10.00 20.54 1.07
C GLY A 335 11.09 19.57 1.53
N PRO A 336 10.74 18.59 2.35
CA PRO A 336 11.72 17.69 2.96
C PRO A 336 12.14 16.59 1.99
N SER A 337 13.44 16.31 1.98
CA SER A 337 14.01 15.02 1.59
C SER A 337 14.26 14.20 2.84
N SER A 338 14.04 12.89 2.80
CA SER A 338 14.15 12.02 3.97
C SER A 338 14.51 10.60 3.59
N THR A 339 15.26 9.93 4.47
CA THR A 339 15.48 8.48 4.41
C THR A 339 14.18 7.71 4.55
N GLU A 340 13.19 8.27 5.25
CA GLU A 340 11.86 7.68 5.42
C GLU A 340 11.13 7.46 4.09
N ALA A 341 11.35 8.32 3.09
CA ALA A 341 10.78 8.13 1.76
C ALA A 341 11.27 6.84 1.09
N TYR A 342 12.56 6.53 1.23
CA TYR A 342 13.12 5.25 0.77
C TYR A 342 12.54 4.06 1.52
N ILE A 343 12.44 4.15 2.83
CA ILE A 343 11.86 3.10 3.68
C ILE A 343 10.43 2.79 3.24
N ARG A 344 9.60 3.80 3.07
CA ARG A 344 8.20 3.64 2.62
C ARG A 344 8.10 3.02 1.24
N ALA A 345 8.91 3.46 0.28
CA ALA A 345 8.93 2.89 -1.07
C ALA A 345 9.31 1.40 -1.04
N LEU A 346 10.38 1.04 -0.35
CA LEU A 346 10.87 -0.33 -0.23
C LEU A 346 9.87 -1.25 0.48
N LEU A 347 9.23 -0.80 1.55
CA LEU A 347 8.19 -1.55 2.26
C LEU A 347 6.92 -1.75 1.44
N LYS A 348 6.63 -0.88 0.46
CA LYS A 348 5.56 -1.07 -0.52
C LYS A 348 5.94 -2.02 -1.68
N GLY A 349 7.12 -2.61 -1.65
CA GLY A 349 7.60 -3.54 -2.67
C GLY A 349 8.33 -2.88 -3.84
N CYS A 350 8.64 -1.59 -3.79
CA CYS A 350 9.44 -0.91 -4.82
C CYS A 350 10.82 -1.55 -4.98
N ARG A 351 11.24 -1.79 -6.22
CA ARG A 351 12.50 -2.50 -6.52
C ARG A 351 13.50 -1.66 -7.31
N CYS A 352 13.14 -0.46 -7.73
CA CYS A 352 14.08 0.51 -8.28
C CYS A 352 13.85 1.86 -7.59
N VAL A 353 14.88 2.36 -6.92
CA VAL A 353 14.88 3.65 -6.20
C VAL A 353 15.93 4.57 -6.79
N GLU A 354 15.67 5.87 -6.74
CA GLU A 354 16.53 6.90 -7.35
C GLU A 354 17.27 7.70 -6.28
N LEU A 355 18.54 7.99 -6.58
CA LEU A 355 19.43 8.79 -5.75
C LEU A 355 20.08 9.86 -6.61
N ASP A 356 19.75 11.14 -6.37
CA ASP A 356 20.38 12.31 -7.00
C ASP A 356 21.45 12.84 -6.07
N ILE A 357 22.72 12.61 -6.44
CA ILE A 357 23.84 12.81 -5.55
C ILE A 357 24.66 14.03 -5.99
N TRP A 358 24.88 14.92 -5.05
CA TRP A 358 25.60 16.17 -5.20
C TRP A 358 26.74 16.30 -4.20
N ASP A 359 27.77 17.06 -4.55
CA ASP A 359 28.82 17.40 -3.61
C ASP A 359 28.25 18.11 -2.39
N GLY A 360 28.58 17.58 -1.22
CA GLY A 360 28.25 18.18 0.05
C GLY A 360 29.43 18.86 0.73
N PRO A 361 29.19 19.66 1.76
CA PRO A 361 30.23 20.26 2.57
C PRO A 361 31.04 19.20 3.32
N ASN A 362 32.28 19.52 3.65
CA ASN A 362 33.17 18.60 4.38
C ASN A 362 33.46 17.28 3.65
N GLY A 363 33.28 17.25 2.32
CA GLY A 363 33.56 16.07 1.51
C GLY A 363 32.47 14.97 1.57
N GLU A 364 31.32 15.21 2.19
CA GLU A 364 30.23 14.25 2.34
C GLU A 364 29.18 14.40 1.24
N PRO A 365 28.95 13.37 0.40
CA PRO A 365 27.90 13.42 -0.63
C PRO A 365 26.50 13.58 -0.02
N LEU A 366 25.69 14.40 -0.69
CA LEU A 366 24.32 14.72 -0.32
C LEU A 366 23.33 14.23 -1.37
N ILE A 367 22.13 13.89 -0.94
CA ILE A 367 20.99 13.61 -1.81
C ILE A 367 19.95 14.71 -1.65
N TYR A 368 19.57 15.33 -2.75
CA TYR A 368 18.47 16.28 -2.86
C TYR A 368 18.17 16.58 -4.33
N HIS A 369 17.07 17.23 -4.63
CA HIS A 369 16.75 17.64 -6.00
C HIS A 369 17.57 18.90 -6.36
N GLY A 370 18.54 18.74 -7.23
CA GLY A 370 19.49 19.80 -7.60
C GLY A 370 18.79 21.05 -8.11
N HIS A 371 19.42 22.21 -7.86
CA HIS A 371 18.91 23.53 -8.23
C HIS A 371 17.56 23.92 -7.62
N THR A 372 17.10 23.22 -6.56
CA THR A 372 15.84 23.47 -5.85
C THR A 372 16.08 23.81 -4.37
N LEU A 373 14.99 24.14 -3.68
CA LEU A 373 14.99 24.44 -2.24
C LEU A 373 14.64 23.21 -1.38
N THR A 374 14.65 22.01 -1.96
CA THR A 374 14.42 20.78 -1.20
C THR A 374 15.51 20.57 -0.16
N SER A 375 15.15 20.00 0.99
CA SER A 375 16.14 19.71 2.03
C SER A 375 17.10 18.60 1.59
N LYS A 376 18.21 18.46 2.28
CA LYS A 376 19.31 17.58 1.92
C LYS A 376 19.45 16.47 2.94
N VAL A 377 19.72 15.23 2.48
CA VAL A 377 20.04 14.07 3.31
C VAL A 377 21.42 13.55 2.94
N LEU A 378 22.12 12.94 3.91
CA LEU A 378 23.43 12.36 3.65
C LEU A 378 23.29 11.07 2.83
N PHE A 379 24.12 10.94 1.81
CA PHE A 379 24.18 9.71 0.99
C PHE A 379 24.37 8.45 1.84
N ARG A 380 25.31 8.49 2.79
CA ARG A 380 25.58 7.34 3.68
C ARG A 380 24.35 6.92 4.50
N ASP A 381 23.51 7.87 4.93
CA ASP A 381 22.31 7.58 5.72
C ASP A 381 21.23 6.92 4.86
N VAL A 382 21.11 7.34 3.61
CA VAL A 382 20.24 6.69 2.62
C VAL A 382 20.70 5.25 2.34
N ILE A 383 22.01 5.03 2.15
CA ILE A 383 22.55 3.69 1.94
C ILE A 383 22.32 2.78 3.15
N LYS A 384 22.45 3.29 4.38
CA LYS A 384 22.10 2.55 5.60
C LYS A 384 20.60 2.17 5.63
N ALA A 385 19.71 3.11 5.30
CA ALA A 385 18.29 2.84 5.23
C ALA A 385 17.96 1.76 4.17
N ILE A 386 18.59 1.82 3.01
CA ILE A 386 18.46 0.80 1.96
C ILE A 386 18.95 -0.57 2.46
N ARG A 387 20.12 -0.64 3.12
CA ARG A 387 20.61 -1.88 3.72
C ARG A 387 19.59 -2.53 4.64
N ASP A 388 18.94 -1.72 5.49
CA ASP A 388 18.06 -2.22 6.54
C ASP A 388 16.68 -2.62 6.01
N TYR A 389 16.21 -2.02 4.93
CA TYR A 389 14.84 -2.20 4.43
C TYR A 389 14.71 -2.81 3.04
N ALA A 390 15.79 -2.97 2.28
CA ALA A 390 15.74 -3.47 0.91
C ALA A 390 15.00 -4.80 0.75
N PHE A 391 15.17 -5.72 1.70
CA PHE A 391 14.64 -7.08 1.61
C PHE A 391 13.61 -7.43 2.69
N LYS A 392 13.02 -6.44 3.36
CA LYS A 392 11.96 -6.69 4.35
C LYS A 392 10.62 -7.07 3.72
N ALA A 393 10.25 -6.42 2.61
CA ALA A 393 8.99 -6.68 1.91
C ALA A 393 9.13 -7.67 0.76
N SER A 394 10.32 -7.84 0.20
CA SER A 394 10.60 -8.69 -0.96
C SER A 394 12.06 -9.13 -0.94
N GLU A 395 12.31 -10.39 -1.24
CA GLU A 395 13.68 -10.95 -1.36
C GLU A 395 14.37 -10.62 -2.68
N TYR A 396 13.62 -10.14 -3.68
CA TYR A 396 14.12 -9.93 -5.03
C TYR A 396 14.93 -8.65 -5.16
N PRO A 397 15.79 -8.54 -6.18
CA PRO A 397 16.82 -7.51 -6.24
C PRO A 397 16.27 -6.08 -6.23
N VAL A 398 17.04 -5.18 -5.63
CA VAL A 398 16.80 -3.74 -5.65
C VAL A 398 17.82 -3.09 -6.58
N ILE A 399 17.35 -2.19 -7.46
CA ILE A 399 18.19 -1.40 -8.35
C ILE A 399 18.30 0.01 -7.80
N LEU A 400 19.55 0.49 -7.61
CA LEU A 400 19.85 1.87 -7.25
C LEU A 400 20.12 2.66 -8.53
N SER A 401 19.17 3.52 -8.92
CA SER A 401 19.33 4.41 -10.05
C SER A 401 20.06 5.67 -9.60
N LEU A 402 21.33 5.80 -9.97
CA LEU A 402 22.16 6.93 -9.55
C LEU A 402 22.10 8.05 -10.60
N GLU A 403 21.78 9.26 -10.18
CA GLU A 403 22.05 10.50 -10.89
C GLU A 403 23.22 11.21 -10.21
N ASN A 404 24.41 11.09 -10.79
CA ASN A 404 25.66 11.46 -10.15
C ASN A 404 26.13 12.84 -10.63
N HIS A 405 26.21 13.79 -9.69
CA HIS A 405 26.74 15.15 -9.90
C HIS A 405 27.96 15.46 -9.03
N CYS A 406 28.61 14.42 -8.50
CA CYS A 406 29.71 14.56 -7.55
C CYS A 406 31.06 14.74 -8.26
N SER A 407 31.99 15.44 -7.56
CA SER A 407 33.42 15.43 -7.85
C SER A 407 34.01 14.03 -7.77
N MET A 408 35.17 13.83 -8.38
CA MET A 408 35.90 12.54 -8.33
C MET A 408 36.09 12.02 -6.91
N GLU A 409 36.46 12.93 -5.99
CA GLU A 409 36.74 12.55 -4.60
C GLU A 409 35.46 12.04 -3.90
N GLN A 410 34.32 12.73 -4.10
CA GLN A 410 33.06 12.30 -3.50
C GLN A 410 32.47 11.08 -4.19
N GLN A 411 32.70 10.87 -5.49
CA GLN A 411 32.35 9.60 -6.16
C GLN A 411 33.08 8.40 -5.57
N LYS A 412 34.36 8.52 -5.25
CA LYS A 412 35.13 7.48 -4.56
C LYS A 412 34.54 7.17 -3.18
N LEU A 413 34.12 8.20 -2.47
CA LEU A 413 33.46 8.05 -1.17
C LEU A 413 32.09 7.39 -1.30
N MET A 414 31.30 7.72 -2.34
CA MET A 414 30.05 7.01 -2.63
C MET A 414 30.29 5.52 -2.84
N ALA A 415 31.27 5.16 -3.66
CA ALA A 415 31.64 3.75 -3.91
C ALA A 415 32.07 3.06 -2.60
N HIS A 416 32.89 3.73 -1.79
CA HIS A 416 33.31 3.21 -0.49
C HIS A 416 32.12 2.96 0.45
N TYR A 417 31.18 3.88 0.56
CA TYR A 417 29.99 3.72 1.40
C TYR A 417 29.11 2.57 0.91
N MET A 418 28.86 2.46 -0.40
CA MET A 418 28.08 1.35 -0.94
C MET A 418 28.73 0.00 -0.63
N VAL A 419 30.02 -0.15 -0.86
CA VAL A 419 30.73 -1.42 -0.60
C VAL A 419 30.76 -1.75 0.89
N SER A 420 31.13 -0.79 1.75
CA SER A 420 31.29 -1.02 3.18
C SER A 420 29.96 -1.22 3.92
N ILE A 421 28.92 -0.49 3.55
CA ILE A 421 27.62 -0.55 4.24
C ILE A 421 26.76 -1.70 3.71
N LEU A 422 26.66 -1.87 2.39
CA LEU A 422 25.83 -2.91 1.79
C LEU A 422 26.49 -4.30 1.82
N GLY A 423 27.81 -4.35 1.88
CA GLY A 423 28.57 -5.60 1.98
C GLY A 423 28.24 -6.57 0.84
N SER A 424 27.98 -7.83 1.19
CA SER A 424 27.69 -8.91 0.23
C SER A 424 26.36 -8.75 -0.54
N ALA A 425 25.46 -7.89 -0.08
CA ALA A 425 24.25 -7.59 -0.82
C ALA A 425 24.52 -6.81 -2.12
N LEU A 426 25.56 -5.96 -2.13
CA LEU A 426 25.94 -5.23 -3.31
C LEU A 426 26.56 -6.16 -4.36
N LEU A 427 26.00 -6.17 -5.58
CA LEU A 427 26.59 -6.89 -6.70
C LEU A 427 27.76 -6.09 -7.26
N THR A 428 28.98 -6.59 -7.06
CA THR A 428 30.23 -5.94 -7.51
C THR A 428 30.91 -6.65 -8.66
N GLN A 429 30.46 -7.86 -8.99
CA GLN A 429 30.95 -8.71 -10.08
C GLN A 429 29.79 -9.36 -10.81
N PRO A 430 29.92 -9.66 -12.11
CA PRO A 430 28.94 -10.48 -12.80
C PRO A 430 28.76 -11.85 -12.13
N LEU A 431 27.57 -12.43 -12.28
CA LEU A 431 27.33 -13.81 -11.88
C LEU A 431 28.02 -14.77 -12.85
N GLY A 432 28.71 -15.77 -12.30
CA GLY A 432 29.41 -16.78 -13.12
C GLY A 432 30.78 -16.31 -13.63
N ASN A 433 31.45 -17.21 -14.34
CA ASN A 433 32.85 -17.04 -14.81
C ASN A 433 32.95 -16.70 -16.28
N GLU A 434 31.84 -16.74 -17.01
CA GLU A 434 31.75 -16.46 -18.44
C GLU A 434 30.77 -15.32 -18.71
N MET A 435 31.03 -14.57 -19.81
CA MET A 435 30.15 -13.49 -20.24
C MET A 435 28.77 -14.05 -20.56
N PRO A 436 27.71 -13.63 -19.88
CA PRO A 436 26.35 -14.09 -20.15
C PRO A 436 25.82 -13.48 -21.46
N THR A 437 24.80 -14.10 -22.03
CA THR A 437 24.12 -13.63 -23.26
C THR A 437 22.84 -12.87 -22.99
N ALA A 438 22.35 -12.90 -21.75
CA ALA A 438 21.13 -12.24 -21.31
C ALA A 438 21.27 -11.76 -19.86
N LEU A 439 20.37 -10.87 -19.45
CA LEU A 439 20.28 -10.44 -18.05
C LEU A 439 20.00 -11.64 -17.12
N PRO A 440 20.55 -11.63 -15.90
CA PRO A 440 20.19 -12.63 -14.90
C PRO A 440 18.72 -12.47 -14.49
N SER A 441 18.21 -13.51 -13.85
CA SER A 441 16.84 -13.55 -13.36
C SER A 441 16.71 -12.91 -11.97
N PRO A 442 15.51 -12.49 -11.59
CA PRO A 442 15.22 -12.10 -10.20
C PRO A 442 15.59 -13.21 -9.20
N GLN A 443 15.39 -14.48 -9.57
CA GLN A 443 15.72 -15.63 -8.72
C GLN A 443 17.23 -15.75 -8.44
N GLU A 444 18.06 -15.57 -9.46
CA GLU A 444 19.53 -15.58 -9.33
C GLU A 444 20.03 -14.39 -8.50
N LEU A 445 19.30 -13.29 -8.50
CA LEU A 445 19.68 -12.03 -7.84
C LEU A 445 18.99 -11.83 -6.48
N LYS A 446 18.37 -12.86 -5.91
CA LYS A 446 17.78 -12.74 -4.56
C LYS A 446 18.79 -12.17 -3.55
N GLY A 447 18.33 -11.21 -2.76
CA GLY A 447 19.16 -10.57 -1.74
C GLY A 447 20.27 -9.68 -2.27
N ARG A 448 20.25 -9.34 -3.58
CA ARG A 448 21.28 -8.53 -4.21
C ARG A 448 20.78 -7.13 -4.56
N ILE A 449 21.69 -6.16 -4.47
CA ILE A 449 21.50 -4.77 -4.84
C ILE A 449 22.35 -4.46 -6.07
N LEU A 450 21.73 -3.92 -7.12
CA LEU A 450 22.34 -3.54 -8.38
C LEU A 450 22.48 -2.02 -8.46
N VAL A 451 23.54 -1.55 -9.10
CA VAL A 451 23.75 -0.12 -9.39
C VAL A 451 23.47 0.15 -10.87
N LYS A 452 22.58 1.11 -11.14
CA LYS A 452 22.37 1.69 -12.47
C LYS A 452 23.12 3.01 -12.56
N GLY A 453 23.92 3.17 -13.57
CA GLY A 453 24.68 4.39 -13.82
C GLY A 453 25.59 4.27 -15.03
N LYS A 454 26.45 5.26 -15.21
CA LYS A 454 27.49 5.25 -16.24
C LYS A 454 28.59 4.24 -15.88
N ARG A 455 29.21 3.67 -16.92
CA ARG A 455 30.33 2.75 -16.80
C ARG A 455 31.39 3.05 -17.85
N LEU A 456 32.66 3.11 -17.46
CA LEU A 456 33.80 3.46 -18.32
C LEU A 456 34.11 2.38 -19.38
N ASN A 457 34.02 1.11 -18.99
CA ASN A 457 34.36 -0.02 -19.82
C ASN A 457 33.14 -0.89 -20.14
N LYS A 458 33.22 -1.64 -21.19
CA LYS A 458 32.27 -2.72 -21.47
C LYS A 458 32.39 -3.81 -20.41
N LEU A 459 31.28 -4.50 -20.11
CA LEU A 459 31.28 -5.57 -19.12
C LEU A 459 32.20 -6.73 -19.51
N ASP A 460 32.36 -6.97 -20.80
CA ASP A 460 33.24 -8.01 -21.39
C ASP A 460 34.68 -7.88 -20.88
N ALA A 461 35.15 -6.67 -20.60
CA ALA A 461 36.51 -6.43 -20.09
C ALA A 461 36.77 -7.11 -18.76
N VAL A 462 35.76 -7.38 -17.98
CA VAL A 462 35.88 -8.08 -16.67
C VAL A 462 36.28 -9.53 -16.88
N PHE A 463 35.87 -10.16 -18.00
CA PHE A 463 36.14 -11.57 -18.30
C PHE A 463 37.44 -11.78 -19.09
N ASN A 464 37.90 -10.75 -19.85
CA ASN A 464 38.97 -10.92 -20.81
C ASN A 464 40.38 -10.50 -20.36
N ASN A 465 40.55 -10.08 -19.10
CA ASN A 465 41.84 -9.60 -18.54
C ASN A 465 42.62 -8.60 -19.42
N ASN A 466 41.98 -8.00 -20.41
CA ASN A 466 42.60 -7.03 -21.29
C ASN A 466 42.53 -5.65 -20.60
N ASN A 467 43.69 -5.10 -20.30
CA ASN A 467 43.87 -3.69 -19.96
C ASN A 467 43.47 -2.82 -21.17
N VAL A 468 42.19 -2.63 -21.39
CA VAL A 468 41.68 -1.70 -22.38
C VAL A 468 41.91 -0.29 -21.88
N THR A 469 42.52 0.55 -22.69
CA THR A 469 42.70 1.97 -22.45
C THR A 469 41.35 2.62 -22.11
N VAL A 470 41.24 3.17 -20.91
CA VAL A 470 40.08 3.85 -20.41
C VAL A 470 39.83 5.10 -21.24
N GLU A 471 38.85 5.08 -22.14
CA GLU A 471 38.32 6.32 -22.69
C GLU A 471 37.60 7.03 -21.54
N ALA A 472 38.00 8.27 -21.27
CA ALA A 472 37.40 9.11 -20.25
C ALA A 472 35.97 9.46 -20.65
N ASP A 473 35.01 8.71 -20.18
CA ASP A 473 33.62 9.02 -20.38
C ASP A 473 33.21 10.11 -19.38
N THR A 474 32.38 11.03 -19.84
CA THR A 474 31.88 12.13 -19.03
C THR A 474 30.51 11.81 -18.50
N VAL A 475 30.29 12.13 -17.24
CA VAL A 475 28.96 12.06 -16.61
C VAL A 475 28.09 13.16 -17.18
N SER A 476 27.42 12.90 -18.28
CA SER A 476 26.34 13.74 -18.78
C SER A 476 25.10 12.89 -18.89
N GLU A 477 24.40 12.71 -17.79
CA GLU A 477 23.00 12.31 -17.87
C GLU A 477 22.17 13.52 -18.26
N GLU A 478 21.04 13.30 -18.92
CA GLU A 478 20.07 14.37 -19.15
C GLU A 478 19.65 14.88 -17.77
N ASP A 479 20.03 16.13 -17.48
CA ASP A 479 19.84 16.76 -16.18
C ASP A 479 18.34 17.12 -16.03
N GLU A 480 17.56 16.25 -15.38
CA GLU A 480 16.14 16.47 -15.11
C GLU A 480 15.95 17.79 -14.33
N ALA A 481 16.88 18.13 -13.45
CA ALA A 481 16.84 19.36 -12.66
C ALA A 481 17.07 20.63 -13.51
N ALA A 482 17.74 20.54 -14.65
CA ALA A 482 17.94 21.67 -15.54
C ALA A 482 16.66 22.08 -16.29
N GLU A 483 15.70 21.17 -16.47
CA GLU A 483 14.42 21.45 -17.12
C GLU A 483 13.46 22.28 -16.25
N VAL A 484 13.64 22.31 -14.94
CA VAL A 484 12.79 23.04 -13.98
C VAL A 484 12.98 24.55 -14.10
N LYS A 485 14.12 25.01 -14.62
CA LYS A 485 14.37 26.43 -14.94
C LYS A 485 13.92 26.71 -16.37
N GLY A 486 12.67 27.14 -16.54
CA GLY A 486 12.08 27.52 -17.81
C GLY A 486 12.97 28.49 -18.61
N ASN A 487 13.10 28.18 -19.90
CA ASN A 487 13.52 29.03 -21.04
C ASN A 487 14.12 30.43 -20.72
N GLU A 488 15.33 30.48 -20.20
CA GLU A 488 16.20 31.56 -20.48
C GLU A 488 17.39 31.01 -21.28
N GLN A 489 17.44 31.39 -22.53
CA GLN A 489 18.59 31.18 -23.41
C GLN A 489 19.81 31.81 -22.77
N LYS A 490 20.53 31.09 -21.93
CA LYS A 490 21.91 31.39 -21.61
C LYS A 490 22.81 30.64 -22.57
N PRO A 491 23.89 31.33 -23.10
CA PRO A 491 24.82 30.67 -23.99
C PRO A 491 25.40 29.43 -23.32
N LYS A 492 25.62 28.39 -24.10
CA LYS A 492 26.30 27.16 -23.68
C LYS A 492 27.67 27.53 -23.08
N SER A 493 27.68 27.90 -21.80
CA SER A 493 28.89 27.85 -21.01
C SER A 493 29.36 26.42 -21.01
N GLU A 494 30.62 26.17 -21.29
CA GLU A 494 31.27 24.87 -21.13
C GLU A 494 30.87 24.30 -19.78
N LYS A 495 29.86 23.39 -19.77
CA LYS A 495 29.57 22.56 -18.60
C LYS A 495 30.86 21.81 -18.34
N SER A 496 31.51 22.06 -17.22
CA SER A 496 32.68 21.28 -16.79
C SER A 496 32.26 19.83 -16.79
N LYS A 497 32.78 19.06 -17.75
CA LYS A 497 32.49 17.64 -17.87
C LYS A 497 33.08 16.94 -16.65
N ILE A 498 32.22 16.53 -15.70
CA ILE A 498 32.63 15.77 -14.54
C ILE A 498 33.08 14.39 -15.02
N ARG A 499 34.30 13.99 -14.63
CA ARG A 499 34.82 12.66 -14.97
C ARG A 499 34.23 11.61 -14.04
N LEU A 500 33.98 10.41 -14.56
CA LEU A 500 33.51 9.28 -13.79
C LEU A 500 34.66 8.60 -13.05
N ALA A 501 34.54 8.40 -11.73
CA ALA A 501 35.50 7.65 -10.94
C ALA A 501 35.45 6.18 -11.27
N LYS A 502 36.63 5.54 -11.42
CA LYS A 502 36.73 4.10 -11.71
C LYS A 502 36.05 3.25 -10.63
N GLU A 503 36.23 3.61 -9.36
CA GLU A 503 35.67 2.90 -8.22
C GLU A 503 34.13 2.86 -8.27
N LEU A 504 33.50 3.93 -8.68
CA LEU A 504 32.05 4.01 -8.86
C LEU A 504 31.59 3.28 -10.14
N SER A 505 32.32 3.50 -11.24
CA SER A 505 32.09 2.83 -12.54
C SER A 505 32.06 1.30 -12.41
N ASP A 506 33.00 0.74 -11.68
CA ASP A 506 33.15 -0.71 -11.51
C ASP A 506 31.99 -1.38 -10.76
N LEU A 507 31.15 -0.61 -10.04
CA LEU A 507 29.96 -1.10 -9.36
C LEU A 507 28.75 -1.29 -10.29
N VAL A 508 28.80 -0.75 -11.49
CA VAL A 508 27.72 -0.87 -12.50
C VAL A 508 27.92 -2.14 -13.28
N ILE A 509 27.10 -3.15 -13.04
CA ILE A 509 27.25 -4.49 -13.66
C ILE A 509 26.23 -4.73 -14.77
N TYR A 510 24.94 -4.87 -14.46
CA TYR A 510 23.89 -5.23 -15.42
C TYR A 510 22.98 -4.07 -15.83
N CYS A 511 23.24 -2.86 -15.36
CA CYS A 511 22.41 -1.69 -15.59
C CYS A 511 23.26 -0.49 -16.05
N LYS A 512 24.07 -0.68 -17.10
CA LYS A 512 24.85 0.41 -17.69
C LYS A 512 23.95 1.36 -18.45
N SER A 513 23.93 2.64 -18.05
CA SER A 513 23.17 3.69 -18.72
C SER A 513 23.84 4.15 -20.00
N VAL A 514 23.10 4.14 -21.12
CA VAL A 514 23.54 4.60 -22.43
C VAL A 514 22.50 5.50 -23.08
N HIS A 515 22.96 6.41 -23.96
CA HIS A 515 22.06 7.26 -24.72
C HIS A 515 21.27 6.46 -25.76
N PHE A 516 19.98 6.67 -25.85
CA PHE A 516 19.12 6.08 -26.86
C PHE A 516 18.99 7.03 -28.06
N SER A 517 19.22 6.53 -29.25
CA SER A 517 18.96 7.23 -30.52
C SER A 517 17.77 6.62 -31.27
N THR A 518 17.92 5.38 -31.74
CA THR A 518 16.89 4.60 -32.42
C THR A 518 16.92 3.14 -31.96
N PHE A 519 15.85 2.39 -32.23
CA PHE A 519 15.81 0.94 -31.92
C PHE A 519 16.81 0.14 -32.76
N GLU A 520 17.02 0.52 -34.00
CA GLU A 520 18.01 -0.10 -34.89
C GLU A 520 19.42 0.11 -34.35
N ASN A 521 19.77 1.34 -33.99
CA ASN A 521 21.06 1.64 -33.39
C ASN A 521 21.28 0.87 -32.08
N SER A 522 20.25 0.81 -31.22
CA SER A 522 20.31 0.06 -29.96
C SER A 522 20.51 -1.43 -30.19
N LYS A 523 19.84 -2.02 -31.20
CA LYS A 523 19.98 -3.42 -31.56
C LYS A 523 21.39 -3.75 -32.07
N GLU A 524 21.98 -2.86 -32.87
CA GLU A 524 23.28 -3.08 -33.48
C GLU A 524 24.46 -2.81 -32.54
N LYS A 525 24.37 -1.79 -31.70
CA LYS A 525 25.49 -1.26 -30.92
C LYS A 525 25.46 -1.50 -29.44
N HIS A 526 24.27 -1.73 -28.87
CA HIS A 526 24.11 -1.89 -27.44
C HIS A 526 23.93 -3.35 -27.01
N SER A 527 24.59 -3.73 -25.94
CA SER A 527 24.47 -5.06 -25.35
C SER A 527 23.23 -5.15 -24.39
N PHE A 528 22.87 -6.38 -24.01
CA PHE A 528 21.72 -6.63 -23.12
C PHE A 528 21.80 -5.91 -21.76
N TYR A 529 23.01 -5.66 -21.22
CA TYR A 529 23.24 -4.97 -19.95
C TYR A 529 23.27 -3.44 -20.07
N GLU A 530 23.13 -2.92 -21.28
CA GLU A 530 23.05 -1.48 -21.56
C GLU A 530 21.59 -1.07 -21.66
N MET A 531 21.20 -0.07 -20.86
CA MET A 531 19.82 0.40 -20.76
C MET A 531 19.73 1.90 -20.99
N SER A 532 18.54 2.37 -21.34
CA SER A 532 18.28 3.80 -21.56
C SER A 532 17.13 4.30 -20.70
N SER A 533 17.18 5.57 -20.36
CA SER A 533 16.10 6.31 -19.71
C SER A 533 15.36 7.17 -20.72
N PHE A 534 14.03 7.25 -20.56
CA PHE A 534 13.15 8.00 -21.44
C PHE A 534 12.24 8.91 -20.62
N LYS A 535 12.22 10.18 -20.97
CA LYS A 535 11.18 11.09 -20.46
C LYS A 535 9.79 10.61 -20.88
N GLU A 536 8.79 10.80 -20.05
CA GLU A 536 7.42 10.34 -20.33
C GLU A 536 6.89 10.72 -21.71
N SER A 537 7.18 11.94 -22.19
CA SER A 537 6.75 12.40 -23.51
C SER A 537 7.42 11.62 -24.64
N LYS A 538 8.71 11.32 -24.53
CA LYS A 538 9.45 10.51 -25.52
C LYS A 538 8.98 9.07 -25.50
N ALA A 539 8.82 8.48 -24.32
CA ALA A 539 8.29 7.12 -24.17
C ALA A 539 6.87 6.99 -24.74
N LYS A 540 6.00 7.97 -24.49
CA LYS A 540 4.66 8.02 -25.05
C LYS A 540 4.69 8.06 -26.58
N GLN A 541 5.53 8.91 -27.17
CA GLN A 541 5.69 9.00 -28.61
C GLN A 541 6.14 7.65 -29.21
N LEU A 542 7.13 6.99 -28.60
CA LEU A 542 7.59 5.68 -29.05
C LEU A 542 6.54 4.58 -28.88
N ALA A 543 5.80 4.59 -27.78
CA ALA A 543 4.71 3.65 -27.51
C ALA A 543 3.54 3.82 -28.49
N GLU A 544 3.25 5.04 -28.94
CA GLU A 544 2.19 5.33 -29.92
C GLU A 544 2.60 5.02 -31.35
N ASN A 545 3.83 5.34 -31.75
CA ASN A 545 4.27 5.30 -33.14
C ASN A 545 5.17 4.10 -33.49
N ALA A 546 5.76 3.44 -32.51
CA ALA A 546 6.71 2.33 -32.71
C ALA A 546 6.56 1.25 -31.61
N ALA A 547 5.34 0.94 -31.22
CA ALA A 547 5.04 0.03 -30.11
C ALA A 547 5.70 -1.33 -30.25
N THR A 548 5.60 -1.98 -31.41
CA THR A 548 6.19 -3.31 -31.67
C THR A 548 7.71 -3.29 -31.57
N ALA A 549 8.36 -2.26 -32.08
CA ALA A 549 9.81 -2.10 -31.98
C ALA A 549 10.24 -1.86 -30.53
N PHE A 550 9.46 -1.08 -29.77
CA PHE A 550 9.73 -0.83 -28.37
C PHE A 550 9.55 -2.09 -27.51
N ILE A 551 8.50 -2.87 -27.76
CA ILE A 551 8.28 -4.17 -27.10
C ILE A 551 9.46 -5.12 -27.38
N ARG A 552 9.91 -5.22 -28.62
CA ARG A 552 11.07 -6.05 -28.98
C ARG A 552 12.37 -5.61 -28.32
N HIS A 553 12.61 -4.29 -28.23
CA HIS A 553 13.73 -3.72 -27.50
C HIS A 553 13.68 -4.14 -26.01
N ASN A 554 12.50 -4.07 -25.41
CA ASN A 554 12.26 -4.41 -24.00
C ASN A 554 12.22 -5.92 -23.71
N MET A 555 12.31 -6.78 -24.69
CA MET A 555 12.50 -8.23 -24.47
C MET A 555 13.91 -8.54 -23.98
N GLU A 556 14.90 -7.76 -24.39
CA GLU A 556 16.32 -8.01 -24.13
C GLU A 556 16.95 -6.98 -23.19
N LYS A 557 16.50 -5.71 -23.25
CA LYS A 557 17.09 -4.56 -22.55
C LYS A 557 16.09 -3.91 -21.62
N LEU A 558 16.59 -3.33 -20.54
CA LEU A 558 15.79 -2.54 -19.61
C LEU A 558 15.55 -1.13 -20.18
N SER A 559 14.37 -0.59 -19.93
CA SER A 559 14.02 0.80 -20.20
C SER A 559 13.45 1.42 -18.93
N ARG A 560 13.97 2.60 -18.56
CA ARG A 560 13.46 3.40 -17.47
C ARG A 560 12.68 4.59 -18.01
N ILE A 561 11.48 4.81 -17.49
CA ILE A 561 10.64 5.94 -17.83
C ILE A 561 10.54 6.85 -16.60
N TYR A 562 10.59 8.16 -16.81
CA TYR A 562 10.52 9.15 -15.73
C TYR A 562 9.59 10.32 -16.08
N PRO A 563 9.01 11.00 -15.06
CA PRO A 563 8.11 12.11 -15.26
C PRO A 563 8.79 13.32 -15.90
N ALA A 564 8.03 14.16 -16.60
CA ALA A 564 8.50 15.43 -17.12
C ALA A 564 8.86 16.41 -15.99
N GLY A 565 9.91 17.23 -16.18
CA GLY A 565 10.33 18.26 -15.23
C GLY A 565 9.25 19.31 -14.92
N SER A 566 8.27 19.47 -15.81
CA SER A 566 7.10 20.34 -15.58
C SER A 566 6.16 19.86 -14.47
N ARG A 567 6.30 18.61 -14.00
CA ARG A 567 5.51 18.06 -12.87
C ARG A 567 6.11 18.47 -11.53
N THR A 568 6.25 19.75 -11.33
CA THR A 568 6.86 20.33 -10.12
C THR A 568 6.08 20.02 -8.84
N ASP A 569 4.80 19.71 -8.95
CA ASP A 569 3.92 19.26 -7.86
C ASP A 569 4.04 17.79 -7.52
N SER A 570 5.01 17.07 -8.11
CA SER A 570 5.17 15.61 -8.01
C SER A 570 3.98 14.80 -8.53
N SER A 571 3.19 15.35 -9.45
CA SER A 571 2.12 14.58 -10.13
C SER A 571 2.70 13.44 -10.97
N ASN A 572 1.86 12.46 -11.31
CA ASN A 572 2.28 11.27 -12.04
C ASN A 572 1.67 11.20 -13.44
N TYR A 573 2.45 10.72 -14.40
CA TYR A 573 1.97 10.34 -15.73
C TYR A 573 1.25 8.99 -15.70
N ASN A 574 0.47 8.70 -16.74
CA ASN A 574 -0.19 7.41 -16.89
C ASN A 574 0.83 6.29 -17.22
N PRO A 575 1.03 5.31 -16.34
CA PRO A 575 2.03 4.25 -16.56
C PRO A 575 1.59 3.19 -17.58
N VAL A 576 0.31 3.07 -17.85
CA VAL A 576 -0.26 1.97 -18.65
C VAL A 576 0.29 1.89 -20.07
N PRO A 577 0.39 2.98 -20.86
CA PRO A 577 0.99 2.93 -22.19
C PRO A 577 2.44 2.46 -22.19
N MET A 578 3.19 2.75 -21.13
CA MET A 578 4.59 2.35 -20.98
C MET A 578 4.70 0.84 -20.73
N TRP A 579 3.84 0.28 -19.87
CA TRP A 579 3.75 -1.17 -19.67
C TRP A 579 3.28 -1.90 -20.93
N ASN A 580 2.33 -1.32 -21.67
CA ASN A 580 1.86 -1.86 -22.95
C ASN A 580 2.99 -1.91 -24.00
N ALA A 581 3.98 -1.04 -23.91
CA ALA A 581 5.19 -1.04 -24.71
C ALA A 581 6.32 -1.92 -24.15
N GLY A 582 6.06 -2.65 -23.05
CA GLY A 582 6.99 -3.58 -22.42
C GLY A 582 8.03 -2.94 -21.49
N CYS A 583 7.96 -1.64 -21.21
CA CYS A 583 8.88 -0.97 -20.30
C CYS A 583 8.82 -1.59 -18.90
N GLN A 584 9.98 -1.87 -18.32
CA GLN A 584 10.09 -2.52 -17.02
C GLN A 584 10.07 -1.52 -15.88
N ILE A 585 10.90 -0.47 -15.96
CA ILE A 585 11.16 0.50 -14.90
C ILE A 585 10.37 1.78 -15.20
N VAL A 586 9.08 1.77 -14.85
CA VAL A 586 8.17 2.89 -15.04
C VAL A 586 8.11 3.65 -13.72
N ALA A 587 9.00 4.63 -13.57
CA ALA A 587 9.22 5.32 -12.33
C ALA A 587 8.14 6.37 -12.06
N LEU A 588 7.55 6.33 -10.88
CA LEU A 588 6.49 7.23 -10.41
C LEU A 588 6.86 7.91 -9.09
N ASN A 589 6.24 9.05 -8.84
CA ASN A 589 6.34 9.78 -7.58
C ASN A 589 5.48 9.10 -6.51
N PHE A 590 6.10 8.26 -5.68
CA PHE A 590 5.41 7.44 -4.67
C PHE A 590 4.78 8.26 -3.54
N GLN A 591 5.26 9.48 -3.30
CA GLN A 591 4.72 10.39 -2.29
C GLN A 591 3.35 10.97 -2.63
N THR A 592 2.93 10.91 -3.89
CA THR A 592 1.71 11.58 -4.39
C THR A 592 0.58 10.58 -4.56
N PRO A 593 -0.44 10.59 -3.69
CA PRO A 593 -1.66 9.82 -3.88
C PRO A 593 -2.40 10.30 -5.13
N CYS A 594 -2.71 9.37 -6.01
CA CYS A 594 -3.44 9.66 -7.24
C CYS A 594 -3.89 8.37 -7.94
N LYS A 595 -4.75 8.51 -8.94
CA LYS A 595 -5.21 7.41 -9.79
C LYS A 595 -4.06 6.57 -10.38
N GLN A 596 -3.00 7.22 -10.82
CA GLN A 596 -1.83 6.55 -11.42
C GLN A 596 -1.11 5.66 -10.39
N MET A 597 -1.04 6.10 -9.14
CA MET A 597 -0.48 5.28 -8.05
C MET A 597 -1.41 4.11 -7.68
N ASP A 598 -2.73 4.29 -7.73
CA ASP A 598 -3.68 3.18 -7.54
C ASP A 598 -3.48 2.10 -8.61
N VAL A 599 -3.32 2.52 -9.86
CA VAL A 599 -3.08 1.60 -10.99
C VAL A 599 -1.72 0.90 -10.85
N ASN A 600 -0.69 1.62 -10.40
CA ASN A 600 0.63 1.04 -10.11
C ASN A 600 0.56 0.00 -8.98
N GLN A 601 -0.12 0.30 -7.89
CA GLN A 601 -0.34 -0.64 -6.80
C GLN A 601 -1.11 -1.88 -7.29
N GLY A 602 -2.11 -1.69 -8.14
CA GLY A 602 -2.88 -2.79 -8.74
C GLY A 602 -2.01 -3.68 -9.64
N ARG A 603 -1.13 -3.12 -10.46
CA ARG A 603 -0.19 -3.88 -11.30
C ARG A 603 0.70 -4.79 -10.46
N PHE A 604 1.20 -4.30 -9.33
CA PHE A 604 2.15 -5.01 -8.47
C PHE A 604 1.51 -5.70 -7.26
N LEU A 605 0.18 -5.74 -7.20
CA LEU A 605 -0.56 -6.43 -6.14
C LEU A 605 -0.37 -7.96 -6.17
N PRO A 606 -0.46 -8.65 -7.32
CA PRO A 606 -0.23 -10.10 -7.38
C PRO A 606 1.25 -10.46 -7.22
N ASN A 607 1.53 -11.75 -7.28
CA ASN A 607 2.88 -12.31 -7.14
C ASN A 607 3.54 -11.93 -5.81
N GLY A 608 2.77 -11.99 -4.72
CA GLY A 608 3.24 -11.73 -3.36
C GLY A 608 3.67 -10.29 -3.09
N LYS A 609 3.23 -9.32 -3.91
CA LYS A 609 3.70 -7.92 -3.84
C LYS A 609 5.22 -7.79 -3.89
N CYS A 610 5.90 -8.72 -4.56
CA CYS A 610 7.36 -8.78 -4.57
C CYS A 610 8.03 -7.69 -5.42
N GLY A 611 7.25 -6.88 -6.14
CA GLY A 611 7.75 -5.79 -6.99
C GLY A 611 8.17 -6.21 -8.39
N TYR A 612 8.06 -7.48 -8.72
CA TYR A 612 8.30 -8.07 -10.04
C TYR A 612 7.05 -8.78 -10.52
N VAL A 613 6.59 -8.43 -11.71
CA VAL A 613 5.45 -9.09 -12.36
C VAL A 613 5.87 -9.54 -13.75
N LEU A 614 5.73 -10.84 -14.03
CA LEU A 614 6.11 -11.42 -15.30
C LEU A 614 5.21 -10.86 -16.43
N LYS A 615 5.83 -10.35 -17.49
CA LYS A 615 5.11 -9.88 -18.68
C LYS A 615 4.41 -11.05 -19.38
N PRO A 616 3.30 -10.78 -20.10
CA PRO A 616 2.70 -11.79 -20.99
C PRO A 616 3.70 -12.39 -21.96
N GLU A 617 3.47 -13.63 -22.38
CA GLU A 617 4.38 -14.34 -23.29
C GLU A 617 4.59 -13.60 -24.61
N PHE A 618 3.54 -13.00 -25.16
CA PHE A 618 3.62 -12.23 -26.40
C PHE A 618 4.45 -10.94 -26.31
N MET A 619 4.90 -10.57 -25.11
CA MET A 619 5.82 -9.47 -24.84
C MET A 619 7.23 -9.96 -24.46
N ARG A 620 7.46 -11.25 -24.40
CA ARG A 620 8.74 -11.90 -24.05
C ARG A 620 9.33 -12.75 -25.18
N ASN A 621 8.48 -13.23 -26.08
CA ASN A 621 8.86 -14.12 -27.17
C ASN A 621 8.94 -13.35 -28.50
N PRO A 622 10.12 -13.32 -29.14
CA PRO A 622 10.35 -12.55 -30.37
C PRO A 622 9.57 -13.06 -31.60
N ASP A 623 8.99 -14.27 -31.54
CA ASP A 623 8.15 -14.80 -32.61
C ASP A 623 6.82 -14.05 -32.75
N PHE A 624 6.44 -13.27 -31.77
CA PHE A 624 5.20 -12.49 -31.76
C PHE A 624 5.43 -11.03 -32.17
N ASN A 625 4.44 -10.47 -32.87
CA ASN A 625 4.40 -9.07 -33.31
C ASN A 625 3.21 -8.36 -32.69
N PHE A 626 3.19 -8.28 -31.36
CA PHE A 626 2.13 -7.59 -30.64
C PHE A 626 2.21 -6.07 -30.83
N ASP A 627 1.07 -5.45 -31.18
CA ASP A 627 0.88 -4.00 -31.19
C ASP A 627 -0.36 -3.65 -30.36
N PRO A 628 -0.19 -2.99 -29.21
CA PRO A 628 -1.30 -2.63 -28.33
C PRO A 628 -2.25 -1.59 -28.94
N ASN A 629 -1.78 -0.83 -29.94
CA ASN A 629 -2.54 0.24 -30.60
C ASN A 629 -3.32 -0.27 -31.81
N ASN A 630 -2.93 -1.42 -32.39
CA ASN A 630 -3.54 -2.02 -33.56
C ASN A 630 -3.65 -3.53 -33.39
N LEU A 631 -4.73 -3.96 -32.71
CA LEU A 631 -4.93 -5.36 -32.38
C LEU A 631 -5.22 -6.20 -33.62
N SER A 632 -4.27 -7.00 -34.03
CA SER A 632 -4.43 -8.05 -35.02
C SER A 632 -4.73 -9.41 -34.35
N VAL A 633 -5.08 -10.41 -35.18
CA VAL A 633 -5.26 -11.79 -34.66
C VAL A 633 -3.93 -12.33 -34.15
N GLY A 634 -3.94 -12.84 -32.93
CA GLY A 634 -2.76 -13.38 -32.26
C GLY A 634 -3.10 -13.94 -30.88
N PRO A 635 -2.13 -14.53 -30.17
CA PRO A 635 -2.35 -15.17 -28.87
C PRO A 635 -2.76 -14.19 -27.77
N TRP A 636 -2.56 -12.90 -27.96
CA TRP A 636 -2.99 -11.83 -27.07
C TRP A 636 -4.48 -11.54 -27.15
N LEU A 637 -5.12 -11.82 -28.29
CA LEU A 637 -6.52 -11.52 -28.53
C LEU A 637 -7.39 -12.62 -27.95
N LYS A 638 -7.73 -12.46 -26.67
CA LYS A 638 -8.61 -13.35 -25.91
C LYS A 638 -9.85 -12.58 -25.46
N LYS A 639 -10.70 -12.25 -26.45
CA LYS A 639 -11.87 -11.41 -26.22
C LYS A 639 -12.72 -12.00 -25.10
N THR A 640 -12.79 -11.31 -23.99
CA THR A 640 -13.51 -11.72 -22.78
C THR A 640 -14.53 -10.68 -22.41
N THR A 641 -15.73 -11.13 -22.03
CA THR A 641 -16.75 -10.28 -21.45
C THR A 641 -16.69 -10.35 -19.93
N LEU A 642 -16.43 -9.21 -19.30
CA LEU A 642 -16.46 -9.06 -17.86
C LEU A 642 -17.82 -8.49 -17.43
N HIS A 643 -18.58 -9.28 -16.68
CA HIS A 643 -19.78 -8.84 -16.00
C HIS A 643 -19.45 -8.55 -14.54
N ILE A 644 -19.78 -7.35 -14.09
CA ILE A 644 -19.64 -6.95 -12.68
C ILE A 644 -21.01 -6.44 -12.21
N MET A 645 -21.50 -7.00 -11.10
CA MET A 645 -22.60 -6.46 -10.35
C MET A 645 -22.05 -5.85 -9.06
N VAL A 646 -22.19 -4.54 -8.92
CA VAL A 646 -21.90 -3.84 -7.67
C VAL A 646 -23.14 -3.97 -6.79
N ILE A 647 -23.06 -4.78 -5.75
CA ILE A 647 -24.18 -5.12 -4.89
C ILE A 647 -24.33 -4.10 -3.76
N SER A 648 -23.32 -4.02 -2.89
CA SER A 648 -23.37 -3.20 -1.68
C SER A 648 -21.97 -2.75 -1.24
N ALA A 649 -21.94 -1.86 -0.27
CA ALA A 649 -20.72 -1.55 0.50
C ALA A 649 -21.02 -1.67 2.00
N GLN A 650 -19.96 -1.77 2.79
CA GLN A 650 -20.04 -1.85 4.24
C GLN A 650 -19.02 -0.92 4.87
N GLN A 651 -19.48 -0.21 5.91
CA GLN A 651 -18.65 0.56 6.83
C GLN A 651 -17.68 1.53 6.15
N LEU A 652 -18.18 2.29 5.18
CA LEU A 652 -17.41 3.33 4.53
C LEU A 652 -17.00 4.40 5.55
N PRO A 653 -15.75 4.90 5.48
CA PRO A 653 -15.26 5.86 6.46
C PRO A 653 -15.95 7.21 6.33
N LYS A 654 -16.12 7.87 7.46
CA LYS A 654 -16.60 9.25 7.54
C LYS A 654 -15.48 10.21 7.13
N LEU A 655 -15.69 11.04 6.12
CA LEU A 655 -14.68 11.95 5.59
C LEU A 655 -14.45 13.14 6.53
N ASN A 656 -15.53 13.71 7.08
CA ASN A 656 -15.50 14.86 7.99
C ASN A 656 -15.77 14.44 9.45
N LYS A 657 -14.77 13.91 10.12
CA LYS A 657 -14.87 13.45 11.52
C LYS A 657 -15.30 14.57 12.49
N ASP A 658 -14.94 15.82 12.19
CA ASP A 658 -15.28 16.99 13.02
C ASP A 658 -16.70 17.54 12.78
N LYS A 659 -17.41 17.06 11.76
CA LYS A 659 -18.78 17.44 11.43
C LYS A 659 -19.72 16.23 11.58
N PRO A 660 -20.36 16.04 12.74
CA PRO A 660 -21.21 14.87 12.99
C PRO A 660 -22.36 14.68 11.99
N LYS A 661 -22.84 15.77 11.40
CA LYS A 661 -23.94 15.76 10.41
C LYS A 661 -23.47 15.54 8.97
N SER A 662 -22.17 15.51 8.68
CA SER A 662 -21.64 15.23 7.36
C SER A 662 -21.62 13.72 7.14
N ILE A 663 -22.61 13.21 6.44
CA ILE A 663 -22.76 11.80 6.04
C ILE A 663 -22.45 11.69 4.57
N VAL A 664 -21.77 10.63 4.14
CA VAL A 664 -21.41 10.44 2.73
C VAL A 664 -22.59 9.99 1.87
N ASP A 665 -22.58 10.40 0.62
CA ASP A 665 -23.49 10.00 -0.45
C ASP A 665 -22.73 9.12 -1.47
N PRO A 666 -22.43 7.84 -1.12
CA PRO A 666 -21.48 7.06 -1.87
C PRO A 666 -22.00 6.58 -3.22
N PHE A 667 -21.11 6.56 -4.20
CA PHE A 667 -21.27 5.85 -5.47
C PHE A 667 -19.97 5.10 -5.82
N VAL A 668 -20.10 4.10 -6.67
CA VAL A 668 -18.98 3.25 -7.09
C VAL A 668 -18.73 3.44 -8.58
N LYS A 669 -17.47 3.67 -8.92
CA LYS A 669 -16.97 3.70 -10.28
C LYS A 669 -16.13 2.48 -10.55
N VAL A 670 -16.38 1.79 -11.66
CA VAL A 670 -15.58 0.66 -12.13
C VAL A 670 -14.84 1.10 -13.39
N GLU A 671 -13.53 1.04 -13.36
CA GLU A 671 -12.68 1.49 -14.46
C GLU A 671 -11.82 0.34 -14.97
N ILE A 672 -11.63 0.24 -16.27
CA ILE A 672 -10.72 -0.71 -16.92
C ILE A 672 -9.60 0.06 -17.60
N PHE A 673 -8.38 -0.36 -17.29
CA PHE A 673 -7.14 0.10 -17.92
C PHE A 673 -6.51 -1.07 -18.66
N GLY A 674 -5.84 -0.80 -19.75
CA GLY A 674 -5.17 -1.80 -20.56
C GLY A 674 -4.75 -1.21 -21.90
N VAL A 675 -4.82 -2.00 -22.94
CA VAL A 675 -4.65 -1.47 -24.31
C VAL A 675 -5.69 -0.41 -24.62
N PRO A 676 -5.45 0.52 -25.55
CA PRO A 676 -6.38 1.63 -25.80
C PRO A 676 -7.83 1.18 -26.08
N GLY A 677 -8.02 0.07 -26.79
CA GLY A 677 -9.33 -0.49 -27.10
C GLY A 677 -10.11 -1.06 -25.91
N ASP A 678 -9.44 -1.34 -24.80
CA ASP A 678 -10.04 -1.94 -23.59
C ASP A 678 -10.40 -0.92 -22.52
N ARG A 679 -10.05 0.35 -22.70
CA ARG A 679 -10.37 1.41 -21.75
C ARG A 679 -11.88 1.61 -21.63
N ALA A 680 -12.37 1.49 -20.41
CA ALA A 680 -13.80 1.65 -20.12
C ALA A 680 -14.01 2.19 -18.70
N SER A 681 -15.17 2.78 -18.48
CA SER A 681 -15.55 3.31 -17.16
C SER A 681 -17.06 3.36 -17.05
N GLU A 682 -17.61 2.81 -15.99
CA GLU A 682 -19.02 2.84 -15.61
C GLU A 682 -19.16 3.23 -14.14
N GLN A 683 -20.27 3.83 -13.75
CA GLN A 683 -20.52 4.19 -12.36
C GLN A 683 -21.98 3.98 -11.95
N THR A 684 -22.18 3.72 -10.65
CA THR A 684 -23.50 3.61 -10.04
C THR A 684 -24.12 5.00 -9.83
N HIS A 685 -25.42 5.06 -9.54
CA HIS A 685 -26.02 6.21 -8.87
C HIS A 685 -25.45 6.34 -7.44
N HIS A 686 -25.57 7.49 -6.84
CA HIS A 686 -25.22 7.70 -5.42
C HIS A 686 -26.39 7.30 -4.49
N ILE A 687 -26.06 6.89 -3.29
CA ILE A 687 -27.04 6.62 -2.21
C ILE A 687 -26.92 7.74 -1.19
N ASN A 688 -28.01 8.44 -0.93
CA ASN A 688 -28.00 9.57 -0.01
C ASN A 688 -27.81 9.13 1.45
N ASN A 689 -26.92 9.82 2.14
CA ASN A 689 -26.72 9.74 3.60
C ASN A 689 -26.53 8.32 4.16
N ASN A 690 -25.86 7.45 3.42
CA ASN A 690 -25.61 6.09 3.87
C ASN A 690 -24.21 5.59 3.47
N GLY A 691 -23.25 5.75 4.36
CA GLY A 691 -21.93 5.15 4.26
C GLY A 691 -21.83 3.80 4.97
N PHE A 692 -22.82 3.40 5.77
CA PHE A 692 -22.73 2.19 6.57
C PHE A 692 -23.02 0.92 5.77
N ASN A 693 -24.11 0.89 5.01
CA ASN A 693 -24.53 -0.27 4.24
C ASN A 693 -25.28 0.09 2.94
N PRO A 694 -24.75 0.97 2.10
CA PRO A 694 -25.42 1.36 0.86
C PRO A 694 -25.55 0.14 -0.07
N MET A 695 -26.65 0.10 -0.83
CA MET A 695 -26.96 -0.98 -1.76
C MET A 695 -27.34 -0.42 -3.13
N TRP A 696 -26.70 -0.91 -4.19
CA TRP A 696 -26.92 -0.47 -5.57
C TRP A 696 -27.55 -1.56 -6.45
N ASN A 697 -27.10 -2.81 -6.34
CA ASN A 697 -27.49 -3.94 -7.19
C ASN A 697 -27.37 -3.62 -8.69
N LYS A 698 -26.30 -2.90 -9.08
CA LYS A 698 -26.12 -2.43 -10.46
C LYS A 698 -25.15 -3.32 -11.23
N ARG A 699 -25.58 -3.76 -12.43
CA ARG A 699 -24.77 -4.60 -13.31
C ARG A 699 -24.14 -3.78 -14.42
N TYR A 700 -22.88 -4.14 -14.75
CA TYR A 700 -22.11 -3.58 -15.85
C TYR A 700 -21.53 -4.71 -16.69
N LYS A 701 -21.31 -4.41 -17.97
CA LYS A 701 -20.71 -5.30 -18.94
C LYS A 701 -19.56 -4.59 -19.63
N PHE A 702 -18.39 -5.19 -19.60
CA PHE A 702 -17.20 -4.69 -20.28
C PHE A 702 -16.69 -5.75 -21.26
N THR A 703 -16.22 -5.31 -22.43
CA THR A 703 -15.51 -6.19 -23.35
C THR A 703 -14.04 -5.89 -23.29
N VAL A 704 -13.22 -6.90 -23.02
CA VAL A 704 -11.78 -6.81 -22.89
C VAL A 704 -11.13 -7.70 -23.93
N ASN A 705 -10.29 -7.11 -24.79
CA ASN A 705 -9.63 -7.83 -25.89
C ASN A 705 -8.31 -8.48 -25.45
N VAL A 706 -7.57 -7.81 -24.55
CA VAL A 706 -6.27 -8.28 -24.05
C VAL A 706 -6.30 -8.41 -22.53
N PRO A 707 -6.91 -9.48 -21.99
CA PRO A 707 -7.10 -9.68 -20.55
C PRO A 707 -5.79 -9.66 -19.74
N GLU A 708 -4.70 -10.16 -20.33
CA GLU A 708 -3.39 -10.23 -19.66
C GLU A 708 -2.76 -8.86 -19.37
N LEU A 709 -3.20 -7.79 -20.04
CA LEU A 709 -2.78 -6.42 -19.77
C LEU A 709 -3.83 -5.58 -19.06
N ALA A 710 -5.04 -6.11 -18.86
CA ALA A 710 -6.15 -5.37 -18.26
C ALA A 710 -6.03 -5.27 -16.74
N ILE A 711 -6.31 -4.08 -16.22
CA ILE A 711 -6.36 -3.75 -14.79
C ILE A 711 -7.75 -3.18 -14.49
N VAL A 712 -8.37 -3.63 -13.43
CA VAL A 712 -9.69 -3.17 -12.98
C VAL A 712 -9.55 -2.39 -11.68
N ARG A 713 -10.12 -1.19 -11.65
CA ARG A 713 -10.16 -0.32 -10.47
C ARG A 713 -11.59 -0.13 -9.99
N PHE A 714 -11.84 -0.43 -8.72
CA PHE A 714 -13.05 -0.06 -8.00
C PHE A 714 -12.76 1.20 -7.22
N LEU A 715 -13.51 2.26 -7.48
CA LEU A 715 -13.37 3.55 -6.82
C LEU A 715 -14.68 3.92 -6.15
N VAL A 716 -14.65 4.18 -4.86
CA VAL A 716 -15.80 4.67 -4.09
C VAL A 716 -15.59 6.14 -3.79
N MET A 717 -16.56 6.96 -4.12
CA MET A 717 -16.52 8.41 -3.95
C MET A 717 -17.77 8.90 -3.24
N ASP A 718 -17.63 10.03 -2.57
CA ASP A 718 -18.73 10.82 -2.02
C ASP A 718 -19.24 11.79 -3.09
N TYR A 719 -20.54 11.76 -3.37
CA TYR A 719 -21.15 12.66 -4.32
C TYR A 719 -21.37 14.04 -3.69
N ASP A 720 -20.84 15.07 -4.31
CA ASP A 720 -21.02 16.45 -3.87
C ASP A 720 -21.60 17.29 -5.00
N THR A 721 -22.67 18.05 -4.71
CA THR A 721 -23.33 18.93 -5.68
C THR A 721 -22.61 20.28 -5.84
N ALA A 722 -21.82 20.68 -4.86
CA ALA A 722 -21.21 22.01 -4.77
C ALA A 722 -19.70 22.02 -5.03
N SER A 723 -19.05 20.88 -4.95
CA SER A 723 -17.60 20.73 -5.15
C SER A 723 -17.26 19.49 -5.97
N ALA A 724 -15.97 19.22 -6.17
CA ALA A 724 -15.52 17.94 -6.72
C ALA A 724 -15.85 16.81 -5.74
N ASN A 725 -16.24 15.64 -6.27
CA ASN A 725 -16.51 14.46 -5.46
C ASN A 725 -15.28 14.06 -4.65
N ASP A 726 -15.49 13.73 -3.37
CA ASP A 726 -14.41 13.35 -2.48
C ASP A 726 -14.12 11.85 -2.55
N PHE A 727 -12.85 11.49 -2.40
CA PHE A 727 -12.40 10.11 -2.39
C PHE A 727 -12.77 9.43 -1.06
N ILE A 728 -13.37 8.23 -1.13
CA ILE A 728 -13.66 7.38 0.04
C ILE A 728 -12.70 6.21 0.13
N GLY A 729 -12.56 5.45 -0.94
CA GLY A 729 -11.69 4.28 -0.98
C GLY A 729 -11.56 3.71 -2.38
N GLN A 730 -10.57 2.86 -2.59
CA GLN A 730 -10.34 2.19 -3.86
C GLN A 730 -9.75 0.79 -3.69
N TYR A 731 -9.89 -0.03 -4.71
CA TYR A 731 -9.15 -1.29 -4.86
C TYR A 731 -8.88 -1.54 -6.33
N THR A 732 -7.64 -1.89 -6.65
CA THR A 732 -7.20 -2.08 -8.04
C THR A 732 -6.44 -3.40 -8.17
N LEU A 733 -6.77 -4.22 -9.16
CA LEU A 733 -6.12 -5.49 -9.41
C LEU A 733 -6.13 -5.83 -10.91
N PRO A 734 -5.17 -6.67 -11.39
CA PRO A 734 -5.23 -7.21 -12.74
C PRO A 734 -6.47 -8.09 -12.94
N LEU A 735 -7.05 -8.05 -14.14
CA LEU A 735 -8.19 -8.88 -14.49
C LEU A 735 -7.88 -10.38 -14.31
N THR A 736 -6.67 -10.81 -14.64
CA THR A 736 -6.20 -12.19 -14.49
C THR A 736 -6.04 -12.65 -13.03
N SER A 737 -6.06 -11.74 -12.08
CA SER A 737 -5.99 -12.03 -10.64
C SER A 737 -7.37 -12.01 -9.96
N MET A 738 -8.43 -11.70 -10.72
CA MET A 738 -9.79 -11.57 -10.23
C MET A 738 -10.47 -12.93 -10.16
N GLN A 739 -11.13 -13.22 -9.04
CA GLN A 739 -11.97 -14.39 -8.87
C GLN A 739 -13.40 -14.13 -9.33
N MET A 740 -14.05 -15.13 -9.90
CA MET A 740 -15.48 -15.11 -10.26
C MET A 740 -16.38 -15.38 -9.04
N GLY A 741 -17.66 -15.07 -9.17
CA GLY A 741 -18.70 -15.28 -8.17
C GLY A 741 -18.90 -14.08 -7.25
N TYR A 742 -19.51 -14.33 -6.10
CA TYR A 742 -19.72 -13.33 -5.05
C TYR A 742 -18.42 -13.06 -4.30
N ARG A 743 -17.93 -11.83 -4.34
CA ARG A 743 -16.62 -11.47 -3.81
C ARG A 743 -16.65 -10.22 -2.96
N HIS A 744 -15.85 -10.25 -1.91
CA HIS A 744 -15.53 -9.11 -1.09
C HIS A 744 -14.35 -8.33 -1.71
N VAL A 745 -14.51 -7.01 -1.82
CA VAL A 745 -13.45 -6.08 -2.29
C VAL A 745 -13.02 -5.22 -1.10
N PRO A 746 -11.86 -5.46 -0.52
CA PRO A 746 -11.35 -4.60 0.57
C PRO A 746 -11.04 -3.22 0.02
N LEU A 747 -11.37 -2.17 0.75
CA LEU A 747 -11.09 -0.80 0.33
C LEU A 747 -9.79 -0.28 0.96
N LEU A 748 -9.05 0.47 0.16
CA LEU A 748 -7.79 1.10 0.54
C LEU A 748 -7.95 2.62 0.57
N THR A 749 -7.15 3.27 1.42
CA THR A 749 -7.01 4.73 1.44
C THR A 749 -6.33 5.24 0.17
N GLU A 750 -6.29 6.55 -0.03
CA GLU A 750 -5.52 7.21 -1.11
C GLU A 750 -4.04 6.78 -1.14
N ARG A 751 -3.48 6.37 -0.01
CA ARG A 751 -2.08 5.95 0.12
C ARG A 751 -1.88 4.45 0.01
N GLY A 752 -2.95 3.69 -0.23
CA GLY A 752 -2.91 2.25 -0.38
C GLY A 752 -2.94 1.45 0.93
N ASP A 753 -3.23 2.09 2.06
CA ASP A 753 -3.42 1.42 3.34
C ASP A 753 -4.82 0.85 3.44
N VAL A 754 -4.98 -0.32 4.07
CA VAL A 754 -6.30 -0.93 4.27
C VAL A 754 -7.17 -0.04 5.16
N ILE A 755 -8.40 0.23 4.72
CA ILE A 755 -9.42 0.86 5.55
C ILE A 755 -10.07 -0.26 6.37
N PRO A 756 -9.91 -0.28 7.70
CA PRO A 756 -10.48 -1.34 8.52
C PRO A 756 -11.98 -1.44 8.32
N SER A 757 -12.49 -2.65 8.13
CA SER A 757 -13.90 -2.97 8.00
C SER A 757 -14.65 -2.42 6.78
N ALA A 758 -14.02 -1.57 5.96
CA ALA A 758 -14.64 -1.03 4.75
C ALA A 758 -14.45 -1.98 3.56
N GLY A 759 -15.51 -2.24 2.83
CA GLY A 759 -15.46 -3.09 1.64
C GLY A 759 -16.65 -2.94 0.74
N LEU A 760 -16.48 -3.45 -0.50
CA LEU A 760 -17.57 -3.69 -1.43
C LEU A 760 -17.94 -5.17 -1.44
N PHE A 761 -19.18 -5.45 -1.78
CA PHE A 761 -19.64 -6.78 -2.12
C PHE A 761 -20.12 -6.79 -3.57
N VAL A 762 -19.50 -7.63 -4.39
CA VAL A 762 -19.71 -7.66 -5.84
C VAL A 762 -19.95 -9.09 -6.32
N HIS A 763 -20.54 -9.21 -7.51
CA HIS A 763 -20.57 -10.47 -8.25
C HIS A 763 -19.80 -10.29 -9.55
N VAL A 764 -18.89 -11.21 -9.84
CA VAL A 764 -18.00 -11.20 -11.00
C VAL A 764 -18.25 -12.43 -11.87
N MET A 765 -18.39 -12.22 -13.17
CA MET A 765 -18.44 -13.30 -14.14
C MET A 765 -17.62 -12.94 -15.37
N LEU A 766 -16.74 -13.83 -15.76
CA LEU A 766 -15.96 -13.78 -16.99
C LEU A 766 -16.51 -14.81 -17.98
N VAL A 767 -16.77 -14.38 -19.19
CA VAL A 767 -17.29 -15.21 -20.27
C VAL A 767 -16.44 -14.98 -21.51
N ASP A 768 -15.92 -16.04 -22.09
CA ASP A 768 -15.24 -15.97 -23.38
C ASP A 768 -16.26 -15.50 -24.43
N ALA A 769 -15.88 -14.51 -25.23
CA ALA A 769 -16.77 -13.86 -26.19
C ALA A 769 -16.62 -14.44 -27.60
#